data_ab8461941d4a1230d08b948c7e06e2e4
#
_entry.id   ab8461941d4a1230d08b948c7e06e2e4
#
_cell.length_a   1.000
_cell.length_b   1.000
_cell.length_c   1.000
_cell.angle_alpha   90.00
_cell.angle_beta   90.00
_cell.angle_gamma   90.00
#
_symmetry.space_group_name_H-M   'P 1'
#
loop_
_entity.id
_entity.type
_entity.pdbx_description
1 polymer ?
#
loop_
_entity_poly.entity_id
_entity_poly.type
_entity_poly.pdbx_seq_one_letter_code
_entity_poly.pdbx_strand_id
1 'polypeptide(L)'
;MKNKGFKRLTSAAIVLALILSVFPSVFAADQTEFATREYVVSEFVQSVGRNNLTGSDYILSTFSDSDQIDEEYVGDISKAATAGIVRGYEDKTLRPKENVQRIEAMVMLARCLENTDDIQPVQDPIVFADVPDWAVDDINKLSAAGLVEGYGDGTMGAEDSITVEQVKLLTDRSDAALNTVEPGESFYGYVNNKAFRNADLSSSTTIDAKHGAIITQENAWSHFTDIYNDVTEKENDLLVQLVEGDLEYEQGSAAQRIYDMLMCIDGKFEDNPDDTELFESYRSMITEADTIDEFVEAVNNIYKETGINLLFSISAVQNSETGKMEPGIAFASMGSGGIISYSSSATEQYGEEYKNLIKEYLDILGYPASDSEIEKAYEIQETTSTGMELIYVVQYVYGLMTRSIIDPDFDEETSDAILESLIEEHPELNALEEQTTATAAPQEIYSIEEANAIIDNIDIGSMLSDVGFYNIESVVPSLTGNLEACEDVLTESNLEALKINALLQYGLSIKAGSTQEELDKLNELVNLNSAVVTGLDPDRYAELYAAFMEQQVQDASDTAEETDETETIDPDTERILSAENMQELQNLMPMDIGYLYCEYYYDESTTAVIQQMVDDIKAAYIERFKNNDWMADETKQNAINKVNKIRSTIGYSKEQLFPDIIPVSEGGTYFTNTLRIKQNDLRSVIAQCGDEDYIYDIMLMSPDIQNAYYNPSLNNICILAGILNAPIYDKDASYAANLGAIGAVIAHEIGHAFDANGAQYDENGVLNNWWTEEDAAIFQEKQQEFVDYYSRFEVIDGVTQDSLVTITENMADVAGIQCVFDIIGDDREAQKEALESFATMWAQIGTSNYLTSEQLLQDVHSSNQVRVNACVTTIDAFYEIYDIQEGDPMYVSPEDRLKLW
;
A
#
# COMPACT_ATOMS: atom_id res chain seq x y z
N MET A 1 22.61 -38.75 5.91
CA MET A 1 22.58 -38.87 4.44
C MET A 1 21.93 -40.15 3.87
N LYS A 2 21.46 -41.10 4.61
CA LYS A 2 20.79 -42.30 4.05
C LYS A 2 19.29 -42.41 4.31
N ASN A 3 18.69 -41.49 5.09
CA ASN A 3 17.26 -41.51 5.39
C ASN A 3 16.40 -40.49 4.58
N LYS A 4 17.01 -39.46 3.97
CA LYS A 4 16.26 -38.49 3.17
C LYS A 4 15.75 -39.04 1.82
N GLY A 5 16.50 -39.96 1.21
CA GLY A 5 16.09 -40.61 -0.05
C GLY A 5 14.94 -41.62 0.10
N PHE A 6 14.77 -42.20 1.28
CA PHE A 6 13.72 -43.19 1.49
C PHE A 6 12.35 -42.54 1.86
N LYS A 7 12.38 -41.37 2.50
CA LYS A 7 11.15 -40.58 2.76
C LYS A 7 10.60 -39.93 1.47
N ARG A 8 11.48 -39.40 0.59
CA ARG A 8 11.05 -38.86 -0.72
C ARG A 8 10.36 -39.91 -1.61
N LEU A 9 10.80 -41.15 -1.58
CA LEU A 9 10.17 -42.26 -2.31
C LEU A 9 8.81 -42.66 -1.74
N THR A 10 8.59 -42.51 -0.43
CA THR A 10 7.31 -42.83 0.20
C THR A 10 6.27 -41.70 0.00
N SER A 11 6.66 -40.41 0.04
CA SER A 11 5.74 -39.28 -0.19
C SER A 11 5.28 -39.23 -1.64
N ALA A 12 6.18 -39.36 -2.61
CA ALA A 12 5.81 -39.45 -4.02
C ALA A 12 4.90 -40.67 -4.33
N ALA A 13 5.11 -41.78 -3.65
CA ALA A 13 4.28 -42.99 -3.81
C ALA A 13 2.89 -42.83 -3.13
N ILE A 14 2.77 -42.00 -2.09
CA ILE A 14 1.49 -41.75 -1.39
C ILE A 14 0.67 -40.71 -2.19
N VAL A 15 1.29 -39.66 -2.73
CA VAL A 15 0.63 -38.71 -3.65
C VAL A 15 0.15 -39.42 -4.91
N LEU A 16 0.95 -40.30 -5.48
CA LEU A 16 0.54 -41.14 -6.62
C LEU A 16 -0.58 -42.12 -6.24
N ALA A 17 -0.61 -42.64 -5.01
CA ALA A 17 -1.64 -43.55 -4.53
C ALA A 17 -2.96 -42.84 -4.19
N LEU A 18 -2.92 -41.59 -3.74
CA LEU A 18 -4.12 -40.75 -3.50
C LEU A 18 -4.71 -40.25 -4.83
N ILE A 19 -3.90 -39.91 -5.82
CA ILE A 19 -4.38 -39.59 -7.17
C ILE A 19 -5.03 -40.82 -7.85
N LEU A 20 -4.57 -42.05 -7.54
CA LEU A 20 -5.16 -43.29 -8.07
C LEU A 20 -6.42 -43.75 -7.34
N SER A 21 -6.75 -43.21 -6.16
CA SER A 21 -7.90 -43.68 -5.36
C SER A 21 -9.20 -42.88 -5.57
N VAL A 22 -9.17 -41.78 -6.34
CA VAL A 22 -10.33 -40.89 -6.55
C VAL A 22 -11.02 -41.10 -7.92
N PHE A 23 -10.86 -42.26 -8.58
CA PHE A 23 -11.64 -42.54 -9.77
C PHE A 23 -12.78 -43.51 -9.51
N PRO A 24 -14.04 -43.03 -9.24
CA PRO A 24 -15.20 -43.74 -9.68
C PRO A 24 -15.38 -43.48 -11.17
N SER A 25 -15.51 -44.55 -11.94
CA SER A 25 -15.94 -44.50 -13.33
C SER A 25 -17.23 -43.70 -13.50
N VAL A 26 -17.15 -42.45 -13.92
CA VAL A 26 -18.29 -41.69 -14.42
C VAL A 26 -18.25 -41.72 -15.94
N PHE A 27 -18.91 -42.69 -16.52
CA PHE A 27 -19.45 -42.58 -17.87
C PHE A 27 -20.79 -41.83 -17.75
N ALA A 28 -20.77 -40.53 -17.83
CA ALA A 28 -21.90 -39.72 -18.22
C ALA A 28 -21.48 -38.97 -19.50
N ALA A 29 -22.19 -39.26 -20.56
CA ALA A 29 -22.03 -38.54 -21.81
C ALA A 29 -22.49 -37.09 -21.62
N ASP A 30 -21.55 -36.19 -21.44
CA ASP A 30 -21.79 -34.77 -21.65
C ASP A 30 -20.55 -34.17 -22.34
N GLN A 31 -20.79 -33.31 -23.32
CA GLN A 31 -19.94 -32.74 -24.32
C GLN A 31 -18.42 -32.68 -23.98
N THR A 32 -17.66 -33.64 -24.51
CA THR A 32 -16.18 -33.61 -24.40
C THR A 32 -15.68 -32.43 -25.19
N GLU A 33 -15.23 -31.39 -24.47
CA GLU A 33 -14.61 -30.22 -25.05
C GLU A 33 -13.15 -30.52 -25.39
N PHE A 34 -12.81 -30.39 -26.69
CA PHE A 34 -11.43 -30.59 -27.16
C PHE A 34 -10.69 -29.27 -27.06
N ALA A 35 -9.43 -29.31 -26.59
CA ALA A 35 -8.59 -28.17 -26.40
C ALA A 35 -8.04 -27.63 -27.72
N THR A 36 -8.15 -26.33 -27.95
CA THR A 36 -7.51 -25.62 -29.06
C THR A 36 -6.00 -25.50 -28.85
N ARG A 37 -5.28 -25.23 -29.93
CA ARG A 37 -3.82 -25.12 -29.85
C ARG A 37 -3.35 -23.92 -29.04
N GLU A 38 -4.01 -22.80 -29.18
CA GLU A 38 -3.74 -21.60 -28.35
C GLU A 38 -3.95 -21.86 -26.86
N TYR A 39 -5.09 -22.46 -26.48
CA TYR A 39 -5.38 -22.84 -25.11
C TYR A 39 -4.32 -23.79 -24.52
N VAL A 40 -3.94 -24.85 -25.25
CA VAL A 40 -2.91 -25.80 -24.77
C VAL A 40 -1.56 -25.12 -24.53
N VAL A 41 -1.17 -24.21 -25.44
CA VAL A 41 0.11 -23.49 -25.33
C VAL A 41 0.12 -22.58 -24.11
N SER A 42 -0.94 -21.77 -23.95
CA SER A 42 -1.08 -20.84 -22.82
C SER A 42 -1.09 -21.60 -21.49
N GLU A 43 -1.93 -22.61 -21.34
CA GLU A 43 -1.99 -23.44 -20.12
C GLU A 43 -0.62 -24.05 -19.73
N PHE A 44 0.15 -24.52 -20.73
CA PHE A 44 1.46 -25.06 -20.41
C PHE A 44 2.50 -24.01 -20.07
N VAL A 45 2.51 -22.86 -20.74
CA VAL A 45 3.40 -21.75 -20.39
C VAL A 45 3.17 -21.29 -18.98
N GLN A 46 1.91 -21.04 -18.61
CA GLN A 46 1.53 -20.57 -17.28
C GLN A 46 1.77 -21.61 -16.18
N SER A 47 1.44 -22.87 -16.43
CA SER A 47 1.57 -23.94 -15.40
C SER A 47 3.00 -24.36 -15.12
N VAL A 48 3.88 -24.25 -16.11
CA VAL A 48 5.29 -24.64 -15.96
C VAL A 48 6.16 -23.47 -15.46
N GLY A 49 5.60 -22.25 -15.38
CA GLY A 49 6.34 -21.08 -14.93
C GLY A 49 7.27 -20.55 -16.01
N ARG A 50 6.72 -20.30 -17.21
CA ARG A 50 7.48 -19.79 -18.35
C ARG A 50 7.07 -18.37 -18.76
N ASN A 51 6.40 -17.63 -17.87
CA ASN A 51 6.07 -16.22 -18.12
C ASN A 51 7.30 -15.32 -18.23
N ASN A 52 8.43 -15.75 -17.67
CA ASN A 52 9.71 -15.08 -17.79
C ASN A 52 10.39 -15.27 -19.17
N LEU A 53 9.77 -15.99 -20.12
CA LEU A 53 10.27 -16.09 -21.47
C LEU A 53 9.94 -14.79 -22.23
N THR A 54 10.92 -14.25 -22.92
CA THR A 54 10.73 -13.10 -23.80
C THR A 54 9.91 -13.49 -25.03
N GLY A 55 8.82 -12.80 -25.29
CA GLY A 55 8.06 -12.91 -26.52
C GLY A 55 8.68 -12.09 -27.66
N SER A 56 8.25 -12.33 -28.88
CA SER A 56 8.67 -11.55 -30.03
C SER A 56 7.56 -11.51 -31.09
N ASP A 57 7.03 -10.34 -31.35
CA ASP A 57 6.03 -10.11 -32.41
C ASP A 57 6.55 -10.43 -33.78
N TYR A 58 7.86 -10.26 -33.97
CA TYR A 58 8.48 -10.68 -35.22
C TYR A 58 8.30 -12.19 -35.48
N ILE A 59 8.40 -13.03 -34.43
CA ILE A 59 8.18 -14.47 -34.56
C ILE A 59 6.73 -14.78 -34.92
N LEU A 60 5.76 -14.12 -34.25
CA LEU A 60 4.33 -14.27 -34.58
C LEU A 60 4.04 -13.84 -36.04
N SER A 61 4.63 -12.75 -36.51
CA SER A 61 4.46 -12.28 -37.88
C SER A 61 4.96 -13.26 -38.96
N THR A 62 5.76 -14.26 -38.57
CA THR A 62 6.21 -15.33 -39.48
C THR A 62 5.11 -16.36 -39.79
N PHE A 63 4.02 -16.40 -39.00
CA PHE A 63 2.88 -17.29 -39.23
C PHE A 63 1.76 -16.54 -39.95
N SER A 64 1.25 -17.17 -41.01
CA SER A 64 0.27 -16.55 -41.89
C SER A 64 -1.15 -16.45 -41.33
N ASP A 65 -1.39 -16.99 -40.14
CA ASP A 65 -2.66 -17.07 -39.42
C ASP A 65 -2.53 -16.56 -37.97
N SER A 66 -1.52 -15.75 -37.69
CA SER A 66 -1.31 -15.14 -36.37
C SER A 66 -2.46 -14.21 -35.94
N ASP A 67 -3.14 -13.59 -36.94
CA ASP A 67 -4.34 -12.78 -36.73
C ASP A 67 -5.58 -13.55 -36.24
N GLN A 68 -5.50 -14.88 -36.16
CA GLN A 68 -6.56 -15.74 -35.63
C GLN A 68 -6.35 -16.12 -34.16
N ILE A 69 -5.25 -15.72 -33.54
CA ILE A 69 -5.01 -15.93 -32.11
C ILE A 69 -5.97 -15.00 -31.33
N ASP A 70 -6.65 -15.52 -30.30
CA ASP A 70 -7.43 -14.67 -29.40
C ASP A 70 -6.48 -13.79 -28.59
N GLU A 71 -6.86 -12.56 -28.36
CA GLU A 71 -6.07 -11.52 -27.70
C GLU A 71 -5.46 -12.00 -26.36
N GLU A 72 -6.24 -12.71 -25.55
CA GLU A 72 -5.81 -13.30 -24.28
C GLU A 72 -4.66 -14.33 -24.39
N TYR A 73 -4.39 -14.91 -25.58
CA TYR A 73 -3.34 -15.92 -25.78
C TYR A 73 -2.11 -15.39 -26.55
N VAL A 74 -2.15 -14.17 -27.06
CA VAL A 74 -1.09 -13.62 -27.93
C VAL A 74 0.26 -13.62 -27.21
N GLY A 75 0.31 -13.13 -25.99
CA GLY A 75 1.51 -13.05 -25.17
C GLY A 75 2.17 -14.43 -24.93
N ASP A 76 1.40 -15.40 -24.46
CA ASP A 76 1.90 -16.75 -24.18
C ASP A 76 2.37 -17.47 -25.43
N ILE A 77 1.63 -17.30 -26.53
CA ILE A 77 2.02 -17.91 -27.81
C ILE A 77 3.26 -17.25 -28.38
N SER A 78 3.44 -15.94 -28.22
CA SER A 78 4.64 -15.21 -28.59
C SER A 78 5.86 -15.75 -27.83
N LYS A 79 5.76 -15.87 -26.52
CA LYS A 79 6.77 -16.47 -25.62
C LYS A 79 7.08 -17.90 -26.04
N ALA A 80 6.06 -18.74 -26.22
CA ALA A 80 6.21 -20.16 -26.58
C ALA A 80 6.83 -20.36 -27.96
N ALA A 81 6.47 -19.52 -28.94
CA ALA A 81 7.03 -19.59 -30.28
C ALA A 81 8.50 -19.15 -30.31
N THR A 82 8.83 -18.09 -29.59
CA THR A 82 10.21 -17.58 -29.45
C THR A 82 11.11 -18.62 -28.79
N ALA A 83 10.64 -19.26 -27.72
CA ALA A 83 11.35 -20.32 -27.03
C ALA A 83 11.36 -21.67 -27.79
N GLY A 84 10.64 -21.80 -28.90
CA GLY A 84 10.56 -23.04 -29.69
C GLY A 84 9.72 -24.15 -29.07
N ILE A 85 8.91 -23.83 -28.04
CA ILE A 85 7.93 -24.72 -27.41
C ILE A 85 6.85 -25.09 -28.42
N VAL A 86 6.23 -24.08 -29.01
CA VAL A 86 5.32 -24.27 -30.15
C VAL A 86 6.07 -23.99 -31.46
N ARG A 87 5.82 -24.80 -32.47
CA ARG A 87 6.37 -24.63 -33.80
C ARG A 87 5.23 -24.67 -34.82
N GLY A 88 5.31 -23.80 -35.79
CA GLY A 88 4.33 -23.80 -36.90
C GLY A 88 4.49 -25.01 -37.83
N TYR A 89 3.52 -25.15 -38.72
CA TYR A 89 3.51 -26.20 -39.75
C TYR A 89 4.35 -25.80 -40.98
N GLU A 90 4.60 -26.76 -41.89
CA GLU A 90 5.39 -26.51 -43.12
C GLU A 90 4.79 -25.43 -44.02
N ASP A 91 3.49 -25.19 -43.92
CA ASP A 91 2.76 -24.14 -44.64
C ASP A 91 2.82 -22.75 -43.99
N LYS A 92 3.62 -22.60 -42.94
CA LYS A 92 3.76 -21.38 -42.12
C LYS A 92 2.47 -20.98 -41.41
N THR A 93 1.63 -21.91 -41.05
CA THR A 93 0.49 -21.69 -40.15
C THR A 93 0.82 -22.16 -38.74
N LEU A 94 0.19 -21.51 -37.75
CA LEU A 94 0.21 -21.93 -36.34
C LEU A 94 -1.01 -22.80 -35.99
N ARG A 95 -2.15 -22.51 -36.64
CA ARG A 95 -3.46 -23.14 -36.47
C ARG A 95 -4.00 -23.00 -35.04
N PRO A 96 -4.13 -21.77 -34.52
CA PRO A 96 -4.43 -21.55 -33.08
C PRO A 96 -5.78 -22.15 -32.69
N LYS A 97 -6.76 -22.12 -33.56
CA LYS A 97 -8.15 -22.61 -33.31
C LYS A 97 -8.37 -24.10 -33.62
N GLU A 98 -7.36 -24.80 -34.11
CA GLU A 98 -7.50 -26.25 -34.37
C GLU A 98 -7.32 -27.07 -33.08
N ASN A 99 -8.09 -28.14 -32.94
CA ASN A 99 -7.94 -29.09 -31.85
C ASN A 99 -6.58 -29.79 -31.94
N VAL A 100 -5.89 -29.90 -30.79
CA VAL A 100 -4.54 -30.46 -30.71
C VAL A 100 -4.60 -31.97 -30.56
N GLN A 101 -3.73 -32.69 -31.28
CA GLN A 101 -3.54 -34.13 -31.00
C GLN A 101 -2.80 -34.31 -29.68
N ARG A 102 -3.17 -35.37 -28.95
CA ARG A 102 -2.59 -35.67 -27.65
C ARG A 102 -1.06 -35.77 -27.70
N ILE A 103 -0.49 -36.36 -28.77
CA ILE A 103 0.97 -36.42 -28.96
C ILE A 103 1.60 -35.04 -29.13
N GLU A 104 0.96 -34.13 -29.86
CA GLU A 104 1.47 -32.76 -30.05
C GLU A 104 1.45 -31.98 -28.75
N ALA A 105 0.37 -32.08 -27.97
CA ALA A 105 0.30 -31.44 -26.66
C ALA A 105 1.41 -31.93 -25.74
N MET A 106 1.62 -33.24 -25.67
CA MET A 106 2.70 -33.79 -24.83
C MET A 106 4.09 -33.37 -25.25
N VAL A 107 4.35 -33.25 -26.55
CA VAL A 107 5.66 -32.74 -27.06
C VAL A 107 5.83 -31.26 -26.72
N MET A 108 4.74 -30.45 -26.78
CA MET A 108 4.79 -29.06 -26.33
C MET A 108 5.09 -28.98 -24.83
N LEU A 109 4.43 -29.79 -24.01
CA LEU A 109 4.73 -29.87 -22.57
C LEU A 109 6.19 -30.28 -22.30
N ALA A 110 6.71 -31.31 -22.98
CA ALA A 110 8.08 -31.75 -22.82
C ALA A 110 9.08 -30.63 -23.12
N ARG A 111 8.80 -29.82 -24.14
CA ARG A 111 9.63 -28.65 -24.50
C ARG A 111 9.52 -27.53 -23.48
N CYS A 112 8.33 -27.30 -22.91
CA CYS A 112 8.17 -26.39 -21.78
C CYS A 112 9.10 -26.79 -20.61
N LEU A 113 9.18 -28.09 -20.32
CA LEU A 113 9.92 -28.67 -19.22
C LEU A 113 11.41 -28.89 -19.52
N GLU A 114 11.88 -28.76 -20.78
CA GLU A 114 13.22 -29.13 -21.21
C GLU A 114 14.34 -28.36 -20.51
N ASN A 115 14.06 -27.17 -20.02
CA ASN A 115 15.02 -26.31 -19.34
C ASN A 115 14.80 -26.24 -17.81
N THR A 116 13.98 -27.13 -17.24
CA THR A 116 13.82 -27.25 -15.80
C THR A 116 14.67 -28.43 -15.33
N ASP A 117 15.75 -28.14 -14.59
CA ASP A 117 16.60 -29.19 -13.94
C ASP A 117 15.81 -29.87 -12.79
N ASP A 118 14.62 -29.41 -12.47
CA ASP A 118 13.86 -29.79 -11.27
C ASP A 118 13.03 -31.05 -11.45
N ILE A 119 12.70 -31.45 -12.69
CA ILE A 119 11.95 -32.70 -12.93
C ILE A 119 12.88 -33.88 -13.01
N GLN A 120 12.83 -34.71 -11.99
CA GLN A 120 13.61 -35.94 -11.91
C GLN A 120 12.79 -37.17 -12.31
N PRO A 121 13.37 -38.17 -12.98
CA PRO A 121 12.69 -39.41 -13.27
C PRO A 121 12.34 -40.16 -11.98
N VAL A 122 11.06 -40.50 -11.82
CA VAL A 122 10.54 -41.27 -10.68
C VAL A 122 10.32 -42.75 -10.99
N GLN A 123 10.36 -43.11 -12.28
CA GLN A 123 10.20 -44.49 -12.77
C GLN A 123 10.91 -44.74 -14.08
N ASP A 124 10.98 -46.01 -14.51
CA ASP A 124 11.45 -46.35 -15.85
C ASP A 124 10.47 -45.84 -16.92
N PRO A 125 10.91 -45.33 -18.08
CA PRO A 125 10.05 -44.87 -19.15
C PRO A 125 9.06 -45.94 -19.61
N ILE A 126 7.79 -45.53 -19.80
CA ILE A 126 6.74 -46.39 -20.36
C ILE A 126 6.83 -46.33 -21.87
N VAL A 127 6.99 -47.48 -22.52
CA VAL A 127 7.02 -47.57 -23.99
C VAL A 127 5.60 -47.82 -24.52
N PHE A 128 5.13 -46.88 -25.35
CA PHE A 128 3.82 -46.96 -26.01
C PHE A 128 3.93 -47.36 -27.47
N ALA A 129 3.03 -48.22 -27.94
CA ALA A 129 3.07 -48.77 -29.28
C ALA A 129 2.66 -47.82 -30.40
N ASP A 130 1.95 -46.75 -30.08
CA ASP A 130 1.37 -45.75 -30.99
C ASP A 130 2.14 -44.43 -31.03
N VAL A 131 3.29 -44.34 -30.32
CA VAL A 131 4.12 -43.11 -30.35
C VAL A 131 4.98 -43.11 -31.62
N PRO A 132 4.93 -42.07 -32.45
CA PRO A 132 5.77 -41.94 -33.62
C PRO A 132 7.22 -41.66 -33.26
N ASP A 133 8.17 -42.11 -34.08
CA ASP A 133 9.64 -42.04 -33.85
C ASP A 133 10.11 -40.61 -33.47
N TRP A 134 9.47 -39.55 -34.00
CA TRP A 134 9.82 -38.15 -33.75
C TRP A 134 9.50 -37.66 -32.32
N ALA A 135 8.60 -38.32 -31.60
CA ALA A 135 8.15 -37.94 -30.27
C ALA A 135 8.66 -38.92 -29.16
N VAL A 136 9.33 -40.00 -29.49
CA VAL A 136 9.71 -41.04 -28.52
C VAL A 136 10.56 -40.48 -27.37
N ASP A 137 11.50 -39.59 -27.64
CA ASP A 137 12.40 -39.05 -26.61
C ASP A 137 11.61 -38.16 -25.61
N ASP A 138 10.73 -37.32 -26.14
CA ASP A 138 9.87 -36.42 -25.33
C ASP A 138 8.92 -37.24 -24.45
N ILE A 139 8.25 -38.25 -25.02
CA ILE A 139 7.32 -39.11 -24.28
C ILE A 139 8.02 -39.95 -23.23
N ASN A 140 9.22 -40.43 -23.51
CA ASN A 140 10.04 -41.16 -22.54
C ASN A 140 10.39 -40.28 -21.33
N LYS A 141 10.75 -39.00 -21.56
CA LYS A 141 11.00 -38.06 -20.45
C LYS A 141 9.76 -37.86 -19.58
N LEU A 142 8.61 -37.53 -20.21
CA LEU A 142 7.36 -37.31 -19.50
C LEU A 142 6.86 -38.53 -18.74
N SER A 143 6.96 -39.73 -19.34
CA SER A 143 6.52 -40.95 -18.68
C SER A 143 7.47 -41.39 -17.55
N ALA A 144 8.79 -41.14 -17.70
CA ALA A 144 9.74 -41.36 -16.64
C ALA A 144 9.53 -40.44 -15.44
N ALA A 145 9.09 -39.21 -15.69
CA ALA A 145 8.68 -38.23 -14.66
C ALA A 145 7.32 -38.55 -14.04
N GLY A 146 6.59 -39.54 -14.54
CA GLY A 146 5.23 -39.88 -14.07
C GLY A 146 4.13 -38.92 -14.53
N LEU A 147 4.44 -37.99 -15.44
CA LEU A 147 3.47 -37.00 -15.94
C LEU A 147 2.49 -37.59 -16.94
N VAL A 148 2.90 -38.60 -17.71
CA VAL A 148 2.13 -39.22 -18.77
C VAL A 148 1.94 -40.71 -18.49
N GLU A 149 0.68 -41.14 -18.57
CA GLU A 149 0.26 -42.54 -18.51
C GLU A 149 -0.58 -42.89 -19.76
N GLY A 150 -0.50 -44.11 -20.21
CA GLY A 150 -1.31 -44.59 -21.32
C GLY A 150 -2.67 -45.11 -20.90
N TYR A 151 -3.45 -45.65 -21.85
CA TYR A 151 -4.76 -46.20 -21.63
C TYR A 151 -4.75 -47.59 -20.96
N GLY A 152 -3.61 -48.12 -20.60
CA GLY A 152 -3.43 -49.43 -19.95
C GLY A 152 -3.42 -50.61 -20.91
N ASP A 153 -3.59 -50.36 -22.21
CA ASP A 153 -3.50 -51.40 -23.28
C ASP A 153 -2.17 -51.33 -24.06
N GLY A 154 -1.23 -50.50 -23.61
CA GLY A 154 0.08 -50.27 -24.23
C GLY A 154 0.08 -49.14 -25.28
N THR A 155 -0.98 -48.37 -25.35
CA THR A 155 -1.12 -47.17 -26.18
C THR A 155 -1.32 -45.93 -25.32
N MET A 156 -0.96 -44.77 -25.87
CA MET A 156 -1.24 -43.48 -25.24
C MET A 156 -2.37 -42.69 -25.93
N GLY A 157 -2.88 -43.16 -27.05
CA GLY A 157 -3.84 -42.42 -27.88
C GLY A 157 -3.20 -41.25 -28.62
N ALA A 158 -2.06 -41.49 -29.24
CA ALA A 158 -1.22 -40.44 -29.84
C ALA A 158 -1.97 -39.54 -30.85
N GLU A 159 -2.84 -40.11 -31.66
CA GLU A 159 -3.63 -39.42 -32.69
C GLU A 159 -4.98 -38.87 -32.16
N ASP A 160 -5.38 -39.18 -30.92
CA ASP A 160 -6.62 -38.69 -30.36
C ASP A 160 -6.52 -37.18 -30.10
N SER A 161 -7.61 -36.41 -30.24
CA SER A 161 -7.64 -35.02 -29.79
C SER A 161 -7.61 -34.95 -28.27
N ILE A 162 -6.77 -34.06 -27.73
CA ILE A 162 -6.73 -33.85 -26.26
C ILE A 162 -7.92 -33.01 -25.82
N THR A 163 -8.45 -33.29 -24.64
CA THR A 163 -9.56 -32.53 -24.05
C THR A 163 -9.01 -31.47 -23.09
N VAL A 164 -9.80 -30.40 -22.84
CA VAL A 164 -9.52 -29.38 -21.84
C VAL A 164 -9.22 -30.01 -20.46
N GLU A 165 -10.03 -30.99 -20.05
CA GLU A 165 -9.85 -31.72 -18.79
C GLU A 165 -8.52 -32.48 -18.74
N GLN A 166 -8.09 -33.07 -19.87
CA GLN A 166 -6.80 -33.76 -19.93
C GLN A 166 -5.62 -32.79 -19.94
N VAL A 167 -5.77 -31.60 -20.51
CA VAL A 167 -4.73 -30.55 -20.42
C VAL A 167 -4.58 -30.12 -18.96
N LYS A 168 -5.68 -29.80 -18.28
CA LYS A 168 -5.65 -29.46 -16.85
C LYS A 168 -5.00 -30.55 -15.99
N LEU A 169 -5.31 -31.82 -16.25
CA LEU A 169 -4.64 -32.91 -15.53
C LEU A 169 -3.12 -32.96 -15.77
N LEU A 170 -2.67 -32.65 -16.99
CA LEU A 170 -1.24 -32.56 -17.29
C LEU A 170 -0.57 -31.37 -16.61
N THR A 171 -1.23 -30.23 -16.59
CA THR A 171 -0.75 -29.04 -15.88
C THR A 171 -0.67 -29.27 -14.39
N ASP A 172 -1.72 -29.84 -13.76
CA ASP A 172 -1.73 -30.17 -12.33
C ASP A 172 -0.58 -31.14 -11.95
N ARG A 173 -0.35 -32.17 -12.77
CA ARG A 173 0.77 -33.10 -12.55
C ARG A 173 2.13 -32.44 -12.72
N SER A 174 2.27 -31.56 -13.68
CA SER A 174 3.51 -30.82 -13.92
C SER A 174 3.80 -29.86 -12.78
N ASP A 175 2.78 -29.15 -12.33
CA ASP A 175 2.89 -28.24 -11.20
C ASP A 175 3.27 -28.97 -9.92
N ALA A 176 2.61 -30.09 -9.61
CA ALA A 176 2.95 -30.92 -8.47
C ALA A 176 4.39 -31.50 -8.55
N ALA A 177 4.88 -31.81 -9.76
CA ALA A 177 6.24 -32.32 -9.94
C ALA A 177 7.31 -31.22 -9.83
N LEU A 178 6.95 -29.97 -10.15
CA LEU A 178 7.81 -28.80 -10.05
C LEU A 178 7.80 -28.16 -8.66
N ASN A 179 6.76 -28.40 -7.87
CA ASN A 179 6.69 -27.89 -6.52
C ASN A 179 7.64 -28.67 -5.60
N THR A 180 8.72 -28.00 -5.20
CA THR A 180 9.77 -28.58 -4.38
C THR A 180 9.61 -28.31 -2.89
N VAL A 181 8.64 -27.49 -2.51
CA VAL A 181 8.34 -27.09 -1.13
C VAL A 181 7.19 -27.93 -0.59
N GLU A 182 7.41 -28.58 0.54
CA GLU A 182 6.35 -29.36 1.22
C GLU A 182 5.54 -28.43 2.17
N PRO A 183 4.22 -28.64 2.33
CA PRO A 183 3.41 -27.78 3.21
C PRO A 183 3.87 -27.81 4.67
N GLY A 184 4.52 -28.90 5.10
CA GLY A 184 5.16 -28.99 6.42
C GLY A 184 6.49 -28.27 6.56
N GLU A 185 7.09 -27.81 5.48
CA GLU A 185 8.31 -27.01 5.47
C GLU A 185 8.00 -25.52 5.43
N SER A 186 7.12 -25.09 4.51
CA SER A 186 6.61 -23.74 4.37
C SER A 186 5.29 -23.78 3.61
N PHE A 187 4.19 -23.44 4.25
CA PHE A 187 2.89 -23.41 3.58
C PHE A 187 2.82 -22.28 2.56
N TYR A 188 3.40 -21.13 2.89
CA TYR A 188 3.56 -19.99 1.98
C TYR A 188 4.26 -20.39 0.67
N GLY A 189 5.43 -21.01 0.78
CA GLY A 189 6.20 -21.48 -0.38
C GLY A 189 5.50 -22.60 -1.14
N TYR A 190 4.77 -23.49 -0.44
CA TYR A 190 4.01 -24.57 -1.06
C TYR A 190 2.90 -24.03 -1.96
N VAL A 191 2.08 -23.11 -1.46
CA VAL A 191 0.94 -22.55 -2.21
C VAL A 191 1.43 -21.66 -3.35
N ASN A 192 2.42 -20.80 -3.10
CA ASN A 192 2.84 -19.75 -4.02
C ASN A 192 3.94 -20.18 -5.02
N ASN A 193 4.41 -21.43 -4.94
CA ASN A 193 5.48 -21.92 -5.82
C ASN A 193 5.20 -21.71 -7.32
N LYS A 194 3.95 -21.92 -7.75
CA LYS A 194 3.52 -21.67 -9.13
C LYS A 194 3.57 -20.19 -9.50
N ALA A 195 3.04 -19.32 -8.64
CA ALA A 195 3.07 -17.88 -8.84
C ALA A 195 4.51 -17.36 -8.92
N PHE A 196 5.39 -17.83 -8.05
CA PHE A 196 6.81 -17.45 -8.06
C PHE A 196 7.54 -17.88 -9.34
N ARG A 197 7.22 -19.05 -9.90
CA ARG A 197 7.76 -19.46 -11.19
C ARG A 197 7.23 -18.65 -12.37
N ASN A 198 6.04 -18.07 -12.22
CA ASN A 198 5.37 -17.28 -13.25
C ASN A 198 5.62 -15.78 -13.10
N ALA A 199 6.19 -15.31 -12.00
CA ALA A 199 6.54 -13.91 -11.82
C ALA A 199 7.43 -13.42 -12.97
N ASP A 200 7.17 -12.21 -13.45
CA ASP A 200 7.95 -11.60 -14.54
C ASP A 200 9.30 -11.12 -14.02
N LEU A 201 10.21 -12.07 -13.96
CA LEU A 201 11.57 -11.89 -13.48
C LEU A 201 12.54 -12.36 -14.56
N SER A 202 13.76 -11.81 -14.55
CA SER A 202 14.77 -12.25 -15.54
C SER A 202 15.02 -13.76 -15.45
N SER A 203 15.26 -14.40 -16.61
CA SER A 203 15.46 -15.85 -16.73
C SER A 203 16.67 -16.41 -15.97
N SER A 204 17.56 -15.54 -15.46
CA SER A 204 18.70 -15.88 -14.62
C SER A 204 18.41 -15.80 -13.12
N THR A 205 17.20 -15.39 -12.73
CA THR A 205 16.81 -15.20 -11.33
C THR A 205 16.67 -16.56 -10.64
N THR A 206 17.31 -16.71 -9.49
CA THR A 206 17.13 -17.87 -8.61
C THR A 206 16.22 -17.49 -7.46
N ILE A 207 15.12 -18.23 -7.32
CA ILE A 207 14.11 -17.98 -6.30
C ILE A 207 14.24 -19.02 -5.18
N ASP A 208 14.33 -18.58 -3.94
CA ASP A 208 14.06 -19.42 -2.77
C ASP A 208 12.57 -19.43 -2.50
N ALA A 209 11.85 -20.38 -3.07
CA ALA A 209 10.41 -20.47 -2.97
C ALA A 209 9.92 -20.70 -1.52
N LYS A 210 10.74 -21.20 -0.62
CA LYS A 210 10.39 -21.41 0.79
C LYS A 210 10.14 -20.06 1.49
N HIS A 211 10.96 -19.07 1.19
CA HIS A 211 10.92 -17.76 1.82
C HIS A 211 10.35 -16.66 0.89
N GLY A 212 10.07 -16.97 -0.38
CA GLY A 212 9.68 -15.96 -1.37
C GLY A 212 10.82 -14.98 -1.66
N ALA A 213 12.06 -15.47 -1.70
CA ALA A 213 13.24 -14.64 -1.81
C ALA A 213 13.96 -14.78 -3.16
N ILE A 214 14.50 -13.70 -3.69
CA ILE A 214 15.40 -13.67 -4.84
C ILE A 214 16.85 -13.67 -4.33
N ILE A 215 17.63 -14.65 -4.79
CA ILE A 215 19.01 -14.82 -4.33
C ILE A 215 20.00 -14.00 -5.18
N THR A 216 19.66 -13.69 -6.43
CA THR A 216 20.64 -13.20 -7.41
C THR A 216 20.31 -11.88 -8.10
N GLN A 217 19.18 -11.22 -7.82
CA GLN A 217 18.79 -9.99 -8.53
C GLN A 217 17.93 -9.00 -7.73
N GLU A 218 17.72 -7.83 -8.33
CA GLU A 218 17.13 -6.63 -7.74
C GLU A 218 15.60 -6.47 -7.93
N ASN A 219 14.94 -7.32 -8.73
CA ASN A 219 13.52 -7.16 -9.02
C ASN A 219 12.66 -7.94 -8.01
N ALA A 220 11.71 -7.24 -7.39
CA ALA A 220 10.67 -7.81 -6.55
C ALA A 220 9.38 -7.99 -7.35
N TRP A 221 8.51 -8.88 -6.89
CA TRP A 221 7.18 -9.09 -7.45
C TRP A 221 6.17 -9.40 -6.35
N SER A 222 4.95 -8.91 -6.49
CA SER A 222 3.82 -9.30 -5.64
C SER A 222 2.50 -9.15 -6.37
N HIS A 223 1.45 -9.81 -5.90
CA HIS A 223 0.09 -9.55 -6.41
C HIS A 223 -0.38 -8.11 -6.15
N PHE A 224 0.06 -7.49 -5.07
CA PHE A 224 -0.23 -6.08 -4.82
C PHE A 224 0.40 -5.18 -5.89
N THR A 225 1.62 -5.49 -6.32
CA THR A 225 2.28 -4.77 -7.43
C THR A 225 1.53 -4.96 -8.75
N ASP A 226 1.08 -6.18 -9.04
CA ASP A 226 0.29 -6.46 -10.24
C ASP A 226 -1.03 -5.66 -10.24
N ILE A 227 -1.74 -5.62 -9.10
CA ILE A 227 -2.98 -4.84 -8.96
C ILE A 227 -2.69 -3.34 -9.08
N TYR A 228 -1.60 -2.85 -8.45
CA TYR A 228 -1.20 -1.46 -8.55
C TYR A 228 -0.95 -1.05 -10.02
N ASN A 229 -0.22 -1.87 -10.77
CA ASN A 229 0.06 -1.60 -12.17
C ASN A 229 -1.23 -1.60 -13.02
N ASP A 230 -2.14 -2.56 -12.81
CA ASP A 230 -3.44 -2.64 -13.50
C ASP A 230 -4.33 -1.42 -13.19
N VAL A 231 -4.37 -0.97 -11.94
CA VAL A 231 -5.12 0.23 -11.53
C VAL A 231 -4.52 1.47 -12.19
N THR A 232 -3.20 1.64 -12.12
CA THR A 232 -2.48 2.77 -12.73
C THR A 232 -2.64 2.81 -14.25
N GLU A 233 -2.59 1.66 -14.93
CA GLU A 233 -2.85 1.57 -16.38
C GLU A 233 -4.27 2.05 -16.72
N LYS A 234 -5.27 1.58 -15.99
CA LYS A 234 -6.66 2.02 -16.15
C LYS A 234 -6.87 3.51 -15.91
N GLU A 235 -6.20 4.08 -14.91
CA GLU A 235 -6.24 5.51 -14.64
C GLU A 235 -5.61 6.32 -15.77
N ASN A 236 -4.46 5.90 -16.26
CA ASN A 236 -3.79 6.53 -17.40
C ASN A 236 -4.66 6.49 -18.66
N ASP A 237 -5.30 5.35 -18.95
CA ASP A 237 -6.22 5.22 -20.06
C ASP A 237 -7.41 6.17 -19.94
N LEU A 238 -7.99 6.30 -18.74
CA LEU A 238 -9.08 7.26 -18.50
C LEU A 238 -8.61 8.70 -18.70
N LEU A 239 -7.40 9.04 -18.26
CA LEU A 239 -6.84 10.40 -18.42
C LEU A 239 -6.57 10.73 -19.90
N VAL A 240 -6.06 9.78 -20.69
CA VAL A 240 -5.90 9.93 -22.14
C VAL A 240 -7.25 10.17 -22.81
N GLN A 241 -8.24 9.30 -22.59
CA GLN A 241 -9.59 9.44 -23.12
C GLN A 241 -10.25 10.76 -22.70
N LEU A 242 -10.01 11.22 -21.47
CA LEU A 242 -10.51 12.46 -20.92
C LEU A 242 -9.95 13.67 -21.67
N VAL A 243 -8.64 13.71 -21.91
CA VAL A 243 -7.96 14.81 -22.60
C VAL A 243 -8.29 14.82 -24.09
N GLU A 244 -8.41 13.67 -24.74
CA GLU A 244 -8.80 13.54 -26.15
C GLU A 244 -10.29 13.81 -26.39
N GLY A 245 -11.08 13.86 -25.31
CA GLY A 245 -12.51 14.15 -25.36
C GLY A 245 -13.39 12.95 -25.73
N ASP A 246 -12.84 11.75 -25.61
CA ASP A 246 -13.54 10.48 -25.87
C ASP A 246 -14.26 9.95 -24.63
N LEU A 247 -13.93 10.48 -23.42
CA LEU A 247 -14.62 10.16 -22.18
C LEU A 247 -15.82 11.08 -21.94
N GLU A 248 -17.04 10.52 -21.88
CA GLU A 248 -18.24 11.26 -21.47
C GLU A 248 -18.32 11.35 -19.95
N TYR A 249 -18.49 12.56 -19.40
CA TYR A 249 -18.58 12.77 -17.94
C TYR A 249 -19.72 13.72 -17.56
N GLU A 250 -20.17 13.61 -16.31
CA GLU A 250 -21.19 14.47 -15.73
C GLU A 250 -20.57 15.75 -15.13
N GLN A 251 -21.35 16.82 -15.05
CA GLN A 251 -20.92 18.04 -14.38
C GLN A 251 -20.74 17.78 -12.88
N GLY A 252 -19.59 18.14 -12.34
CA GLY A 252 -19.23 17.94 -10.93
C GLY A 252 -18.63 16.57 -10.62
N SER A 253 -18.41 15.71 -11.66
CA SER A 253 -17.69 14.44 -11.50
C SER A 253 -16.19 14.65 -11.27
N ALA A 254 -15.52 13.60 -10.84
CA ALA A 254 -14.05 13.59 -10.72
C ALA A 254 -13.39 13.89 -12.08
N ALA A 255 -13.89 13.27 -13.16
CA ALA A 255 -13.40 13.49 -14.50
C ALA A 255 -13.44 14.98 -14.91
N GLN A 256 -14.55 15.70 -14.63
CA GLN A 256 -14.59 17.13 -14.93
C GLN A 256 -13.56 17.93 -14.14
N ARG A 257 -13.46 17.70 -12.83
CA ARG A 257 -12.52 18.45 -11.97
C ARG A 257 -11.08 18.23 -12.37
N ILE A 258 -10.71 16.97 -12.70
CA ILE A 258 -9.39 16.60 -13.20
C ILE A 258 -9.10 17.29 -14.52
N TYR A 259 -10.02 17.22 -15.50
CA TYR A 259 -9.84 17.87 -16.79
C TYR A 259 -9.62 19.37 -16.65
N ASP A 260 -10.47 20.06 -15.89
CA ASP A 260 -10.37 21.49 -15.68
C ASP A 260 -9.05 21.88 -14.97
N MET A 261 -8.59 21.06 -14.02
CA MET A 261 -7.30 21.27 -13.35
C MET A 261 -6.10 20.99 -14.25
N LEU A 262 -6.11 19.92 -15.04
CA LEU A 262 -5.05 19.63 -16.01
C LEU A 262 -4.87 20.77 -17.01
N MET A 263 -5.97 21.34 -17.52
CA MET A 263 -5.89 22.50 -18.42
C MET A 263 -5.29 23.71 -17.73
N CYS A 264 -5.49 23.89 -16.44
CA CYS A 264 -4.85 24.96 -15.66
C CYS A 264 -3.38 24.68 -15.36
N ILE A 265 -3.01 23.40 -15.09
CA ILE A 265 -1.62 22.98 -14.88
C ILE A 265 -0.81 23.15 -16.17
N ASP A 266 -1.35 22.80 -17.33
CA ASP A 266 -0.70 22.99 -18.62
C ASP A 266 -0.39 24.48 -18.90
N GLY A 267 -1.23 25.40 -18.43
CA GLY A 267 -1.04 26.85 -18.51
C GLY A 267 -0.33 27.50 -17.31
N LYS A 268 0.23 26.72 -16.37
CA LYS A 268 0.74 27.22 -15.09
C LYS A 268 1.84 28.29 -15.17
N PHE A 269 2.54 28.38 -16.29
CA PHE A 269 3.60 29.37 -16.53
C PHE A 269 3.14 30.57 -17.37
N GLU A 270 1.84 30.67 -17.68
CA GLU A 270 1.31 31.85 -18.38
C GLU A 270 1.16 33.02 -17.40
N ASP A 271 1.71 34.17 -17.76
CA ASP A 271 1.57 35.41 -16.98
C ASP A 271 0.10 35.80 -16.87
N ASN A 272 -0.44 35.79 -15.65
CA ASN A 272 -1.78 36.27 -15.34
C ASN A 272 -1.71 37.48 -14.37
N PRO A 273 -1.99 38.69 -14.87
CA PRO A 273 -1.93 39.89 -14.02
C PRO A 273 -2.92 39.85 -12.85
N ASP A 274 -4.08 39.23 -13.00
CA ASP A 274 -5.11 39.14 -11.94
C ASP A 274 -4.63 38.22 -10.81
N ASP A 275 -3.95 37.10 -11.13
CA ASP A 275 -3.34 36.21 -10.14
C ASP A 275 -2.21 36.90 -9.40
N THR A 276 -1.38 37.62 -10.11
CA THR A 276 -0.28 38.40 -9.50
C THR A 276 -0.86 39.48 -8.56
N GLU A 277 -1.90 40.21 -8.96
CA GLU A 277 -2.56 41.22 -8.11
C GLU A 277 -3.16 40.58 -6.86
N LEU A 278 -3.83 39.42 -6.99
CA LEU A 278 -4.42 38.69 -5.86
C LEU A 278 -3.33 38.17 -4.91
N PHE A 279 -2.26 37.54 -5.45
CA PHE A 279 -1.14 37.04 -4.66
C PHE A 279 -0.46 38.17 -3.85
N GLU A 280 -0.21 39.33 -4.50
CA GLU A 280 0.38 40.49 -3.85
C GLU A 280 -0.58 41.14 -2.83
N SER A 281 -1.90 41.04 -3.03
CA SER A 281 -2.86 41.56 -2.07
C SER A 281 -2.78 40.84 -0.72
N TYR A 282 -2.62 39.51 -0.71
CA TYR A 282 -2.42 38.75 0.52
C TYR A 282 -1.09 39.05 1.19
N ARG A 283 0.00 39.23 0.42
CA ARG A 283 1.28 39.71 0.95
C ARG A 283 1.16 41.09 1.61
N SER A 284 0.43 41.98 0.97
CA SER A 284 0.18 43.33 1.52
C SER A 284 -0.56 43.27 2.84
N MET A 285 -1.55 42.40 3.00
CA MET A 285 -2.23 42.20 4.28
C MET A 285 -1.24 41.86 5.41
N ILE A 286 -0.25 41.00 5.13
CA ILE A 286 0.76 40.60 6.12
C ILE A 286 1.70 41.81 6.41
N THR A 287 2.23 42.45 5.38
CA THR A 287 3.28 43.47 5.53
C THR A 287 2.76 44.79 6.08
N GLU A 288 1.52 45.16 5.83
CA GLU A 288 0.91 46.43 6.22
C GLU A 288 0.34 46.45 7.63
N ALA A 289 0.27 45.30 8.32
CA ALA A 289 -0.18 45.25 9.70
C ALA A 289 0.75 46.03 10.63
N ASP A 290 0.26 47.02 11.37
CA ASP A 290 1.04 47.84 12.27
C ASP A 290 1.00 47.40 13.74
N THR A 291 0.09 46.44 14.07
CA THR A 291 -0.12 45.89 15.41
C THR A 291 -0.32 44.36 15.35
N ILE A 292 -0.15 43.68 16.48
CA ILE A 292 -0.44 42.23 16.58
C ILE A 292 -1.90 41.92 16.23
N ASP A 293 -2.84 42.76 16.68
CA ASP A 293 -4.28 42.58 16.37
C ASP A 293 -4.54 42.64 14.86
N GLU A 294 -3.94 43.63 14.16
CA GLU A 294 -4.05 43.75 12.70
C GLU A 294 -3.37 42.60 11.96
N PHE A 295 -2.22 42.10 12.47
CA PHE A 295 -1.55 40.95 11.92
C PHE A 295 -2.40 39.68 12.06
N VAL A 296 -2.96 39.43 13.24
CA VAL A 296 -3.84 38.27 13.49
C VAL A 296 -5.10 38.34 12.62
N GLU A 297 -5.71 39.52 12.48
CA GLU A 297 -6.83 39.70 11.57
C GLU A 297 -6.46 39.41 10.10
N ALA A 298 -5.28 39.88 9.67
CA ALA A 298 -4.79 39.63 8.31
C ALA A 298 -4.57 38.15 8.01
N VAL A 299 -3.88 37.41 8.89
CA VAL A 299 -3.61 35.98 8.68
C VAL A 299 -4.87 35.13 8.80
N ASN A 300 -5.82 35.50 9.64
CA ASN A 300 -7.13 34.84 9.71
C ASN A 300 -7.96 35.05 8.43
N ASN A 301 -7.93 36.25 7.86
CA ASN A 301 -8.61 36.53 6.60
C ASN A 301 -8.00 35.71 5.45
N ILE A 302 -6.67 35.62 5.39
CA ILE A 302 -5.97 34.77 4.41
C ILE A 302 -6.38 33.31 4.60
N TYR A 303 -6.36 32.80 5.83
CA TYR A 303 -6.77 31.42 6.10
C TYR A 303 -8.20 31.12 5.65
N LYS A 304 -9.13 31.99 5.99
CA LYS A 304 -10.54 31.87 5.57
C LYS A 304 -10.73 31.85 4.05
N GLU A 305 -10.01 32.73 3.34
CA GLU A 305 -10.16 32.89 1.89
C GLU A 305 -9.41 31.85 1.08
N THR A 306 -8.30 31.35 1.61
CA THR A 306 -7.36 30.51 0.87
C THR A 306 -7.18 29.09 1.42
N GLY A 307 -7.55 28.85 2.68
CA GLY A 307 -7.20 27.62 3.41
C GLY A 307 -5.73 27.56 3.85
N ILE A 308 -4.93 28.60 3.60
CA ILE A 308 -3.50 28.66 3.99
C ILE A 308 -3.39 29.15 5.43
N ASN A 309 -2.96 28.32 6.33
CA ASN A 309 -2.66 28.69 7.71
C ASN A 309 -1.27 29.34 7.84
N LEU A 310 -1.21 30.52 8.39
CA LEU A 310 0.03 31.30 8.58
C LEU A 310 0.39 31.53 10.06
N LEU A 311 -0.54 31.24 10.96
CA LEU A 311 -0.34 31.43 12.40
C LEU A 311 -0.81 30.19 13.19
N PHE A 312 -2.03 29.71 12.96
CA PHE A 312 -2.59 28.54 13.59
C PHE A 312 -3.01 27.52 12.55
N SER A 313 -2.59 26.27 12.73
CA SER A 313 -3.21 25.16 12.04
C SER A 313 -4.40 24.65 12.84
N ILE A 314 -5.51 24.39 12.17
CA ILE A 314 -6.72 23.85 12.78
C ILE A 314 -6.99 22.49 12.14
N SER A 315 -7.10 21.48 12.99
CA SER A 315 -7.47 20.12 12.61
C SER A 315 -8.72 19.68 13.33
N ALA A 316 -9.36 18.61 12.90
CA ALA A 316 -10.43 18.00 13.67
C ALA A 316 -9.81 16.94 14.61
N VAL A 317 -10.01 17.09 15.91
CA VAL A 317 -9.47 16.19 16.94
C VAL A 317 -10.60 15.67 17.81
N GLN A 318 -10.60 14.38 18.09
CA GLN A 318 -11.60 13.82 18.99
C GLN A 318 -11.35 14.24 20.44
N ASN A 319 -12.33 14.83 21.08
CA ASN A 319 -12.34 15.14 22.50
C ASN A 319 -12.52 13.85 23.30
N SER A 320 -11.50 13.50 24.10
CA SER A 320 -11.46 12.26 24.88
C SER A 320 -12.53 12.15 25.97
N GLU A 321 -13.17 13.25 26.37
CA GLU A 321 -14.23 13.25 27.37
C GLU A 321 -15.62 13.09 26.74
N THR A 322 -15.83 13.67 25.54
CA THR A 322 -17.15 13.72 24.92
C THR A 322 -17.29 12.76 23.72
N GLY A 323 -16.17 12.33 23.14
CA GLY A 323 -16.14 11.56 21.89
C GLY A 323 -16.45 12.37 20.63
N LYS A 324 -16.67 13.69 20.75
CA LYS A 324 -16.98 14.57 19.63
C LYS A 324 -15.71 15.08 18.98
N MET A 325 -15.80 15.37 17.66
CA MET A 325 -14.72 16.08 16.97
C MET A 325 -14.80 17.57 17.31
N GLU A 326 -13.70 18.11 17.76
CA GLU A 326 -13.53 19.50 18.13
C GLU A 326 -12.30 20.10 17.43
N PRO A 327 -12.23 21.45 17.28
CA PRO A 327 -11.06 22.06 16.69
C PRO A 327 -9.78 21.76 17.49
N GLY A 328 -8.86 21.08 16.86
CA GLY A 328 -7.50 20.93 17.35
C GLY A 328 -6.68 22.14 16.90
N ILE A 329 -6.14 22.89 17.84
CA ILE A 329 -5.36 24.10 17.54
C ILE A 329 -3.88 23.81 17.82
N ALA A 330 -3.05 24.12 16.83
CA ALA A 330 -1.60 24.17 16.97
C ALA A 330 -1.07 25.48 16.40
N PHE A 331 0.04 25.96 16.93
CA PHE A 331 0.78 27.01 16.26
C PHE A 331 1.28 26.48 14.92
N ALA A 332 1.02 27.17 13.81
CA ALA A 332 1.49 26.71 12.51
C ALA A 332 3.02 26.62 12.55
N SER A 333 3.56 25.49 12.16
CA SER A 333 5.00 25.35 11.96
C SER A 333 5.44 26.40 10.95
N MET A 334 6.11 27.42 11.42
CA MET A 334 6.42 28.59 10.62
C MET A 334 7.65 28.35 9.74
N GLY A 335 7.38 27.84 8.55
CA GLY A 335 8.39 27.62 7.53
C GLY A 335 9.11 26.27 7.67
N SER A 336 9.94 25.97 6.68
CA SER A 336 10.77 24.78 6.62
C SER A 336 11.94 24.79 7.61
N GLY A 337 12.13 25.87 8.34
CA GLY A 337 13.25 26.09 9.26
C GLY A 337 13.20 25.31 10.56
N GLY A 338 12.04 24.76 10.89
CA GLY A 338 11.86 23.96 12.07
C GLY A 338 12.89 22.85 12.23
N ILE A 339 13.28 22.18 11.16
CA ILE A 339 14.27 21.09 11.18
C ILE A 339 15.65 21.59 11.54
N ILE A 340 16.12 22.67 10.93
CA ILE A 340 17.46 23.22 11.20
C ILE A 340 17.55 23.79 12.62
N SER A 341 16.50 24.46 13.09
CA SER A 341 16.50 25.04 14.45
C SER A 341 16.41 23.98 15.55
N TYR A 342 15.97 22.79 15.20
CA TYR A 342 15.71 21.71 16.17
C TYR A 342 16.96 20.89 16.51
N SER A 343 17.83 20.61 15.54
CA SER A 343 19.09 19.92 15.77
C SER A 343 20.19 20.91 16.12
N SER A 344 20.84 20.73 17.27
CA SER A 344 21.95 21.59 17.70
C SER A 344 23.12 21.52 16.71
N SER A 345 23.39 20.35 16.13
CA SER A 345 24.43 20.15 15.11
C SER A 345 24.06 20.81 13.79
N ALA A 346 22.81 20.70 13.34
CA ALA A 346 22.33 21.36 12.14
C ALA A 346 22.31 22.90 12.29
N THR A 347 21.90 23.41 13.48
CA THR A 347 21.96 24.85 13.81
C THR A 347 23.38 25.38 13.74
N GLU A 348 24.36 24.68 14.33
CA GLU A 348 25.77 25.08 14.28
C GLU A 348 26.33 25.07 12.84
N GLN A 349 25.89 24.12 12.02
CA GLN A 349 26.41 23.95 10.66
C GLN A 349 25.70 24.82 9.63
N TYR A 350 24.38 24.92 9.65
CA TYR A 350 23.56 25.52 8.59
C TYR A 350 22.70 26.71 9.02
N GLY A 351 22.59 27.03 10.31
CA GLY A 351 21.70 28.07 10.80
C GLY A 351 21.98 29.47 10.23
N GLU A 352 23.27 29.83 10.00
CA GLU A 352 23.65 31.09 9.37
C GLU A 352 23.32 31.10 7.88
N GLU A 353 23.47 29.99 7.19
CA GLU A 353 23.11 29.87 5.77
C GLU A 353 21.60 29.98 5.58
N TYR A 354 20.83 29.32 6.40
CA TYR A 354 19.36 29.39 6.41
C TYR A 354 18.88 30.86 6.64
N LYS A 355 19.43 31.56 7.62
CA LYS A 355 19.11 32.97 7.90
C LYS A 355 19.46 33.87 6.72
N ASN A 356 20.57 33.60 6.02
CA ASN A 356 20.94 34.35 4.82
C ASN A 356 19.97 34.11 3.66
N LEU A 357 19.52 32.86 3.45
CA LEU A 357 18.53 32.54 2.43
C LEU A 357 17.20 33.26 2.71
N ILE A 358 16.74 33.27 3.96
CA ILE A 358 15.57 34.08 4.37
C ILE A 358 15.75 35.54 4.00
N LYS A 359 16.91 36.13 4.29
CA LYS A 359 17.19 37.52 4.00
C LYS A 359 17.16 37.81 2.50
N GLU A 360 17.78 36.95 1.70
CA GLU A 360 17.77 37.06 0.25
C GLU A 360 16.36 36.93 -0.32
N TYR A 361 15.56 36.02 0.18
CA TYR A 361 14.14 35.87 -0.20
C TYR A 361 13.35 37.15 0.12
N LEU A 362 13.48 37.70 1.33
CA LEU A 362 12.80 38.94 1.73
C LEU A 362 13.27 40.15 0.90
N ASP A 363 14.54 40.22 0.52
CA ASP A 363 15.06 41.26 -0.36
C ASP A 363 14.43 41.19 -1.77
N ILE A 364 14.20 39.97 -2.30
CA ILE A 364 13.48 39.77 -3.57
C ILE A 364 12.03 40.24 -3.45
N LEU A 365 11.37 39.97 -2.32
CA LEU A 365 10.01 40.44 -2.04
C LEU A 365 9.93 41.98 -1.88
N GLY A 366 11.06 42.67 -1.79
CA GLY A 366 11.08 44.09 -1.45
C GLY A 366 10.71 44.39 0.01
N TYR A 367 10.84 43.43 0.89
CA TYR A 367 10.61 43.52 2.33
C TYR A 367 11.93 43.34 3.12
N PRO A 368 12.81 44.31 3.11
CA PRO A 368 14.13 44.20 3.74
C PRO A 368 14.03 44.11 5.27
N ALA A 369 14.60 43.06 5.83
CA ALA A 369 14.67 42.85 7.27
C ALA A 369 16.09 42.98 7.81
N SER A 370 16.22 43.44 9.05
CA SER A 370 17.52 43.51 9.74
C SER A 370 17.93 42.10 10.24
N ASP A 371 19.24 41.90 10.41
CA ASP A 371 19.76 40.64 10.96
C ASP A 371 19.13 40.29 12.33
N SER A 372 18.76 41.31 13.14
CA SER A 372 18.12 41.11 14.42
C SER A 372 16.65 40.63 14.32
N GLU A 373 15.94 41.09 13.26
CA GLU A 373 14.56 40.64 13.00
C GLU A 373 14.53 39.20 12.46
N ILE A 374 15.49 38.88 11.59
CA ILE A 374 15.68 37.50 11.09
C ILE A 374 16.07 36.55 12.22
N GLU A 375 17.00 36.95 13.08
CA GLU A 375 17.37 36.18 14.28
C GLU A 375 16.14 35.91 15.16
N LYS A 376 15.31 36.93 15.37
CA LYS A 376 14.10 36.81 16.16
C LYS A 376 13.06 35.94 15.50
N ALA A 377 12.92 35.99 14.19
CA ALA A 377 12.03 35.09 13.44
C ALA A 377 12.47 33.62 13.59
N TYR A 378 13.78 33.40 13.54
CA TYR A 378 14.37 32.06 13.76
C TYR A 378 14.15 31.56 15.20
N GLU A 379 14.34 32.41 16.22
CA GLU A 379 14.05 32.06 17.63
C GLU A 379 12.55 31.70 17.84
N ILE A 380 11.64 32.37 17.12
CA ILE A 380 10.21 32.06 17.17
C ILE A 380 9.93 30.66 16.57
N GLN A 381 10.55 30.34 15.44
CA GLN A 381 10.44 28.99 14.87
C GLN A 381 10.90 27.92 15.86
N GLU A 382 12.05 28.13 16.52
CA GLU A 382 12.57 27.23 17.55
C GLU A 382 11.59 27.10 18.73
N THR A 383 11.06 28.23 19.23
CA THR A 383 10.11 28.21 20.37
C THR A 383 8.80 27.50 20.04
N THR A 384 8.26 27.70 18.84
CA THR A 384 6.98 27.13 18.41
C THR A 384 7.09 25.67 17.99
N SER A 385 8.30 25.20 17.73
CA SER A 385 8.59 23.79 17.44
C SER A 385 8.75 22.94 18.71
N THR A 386 8.65 23.51 19.89
CA THR A 386 8.73 22.77 21.16
C THR A 386 7.56 21.79 21.27
N GLY A 387 7.86 20.52 21.47
CA GLY A 387 6.87 19.43 21.45
C GLY A 387 6.79 18.68 20.11
N MET A 388 7.56 19.09 19.11
CA MET A 388 7.65 18.42 17.81
C MET A 388 8.77 17.35 17.75
N GLU A 389 9.37 17.00 18.86
CA GLU A 389 10.52 16.08 18.94
C GLU A 389 10.26 14.76 18.22
N LEU A 390 9.07 14.18 18.40
CA LEU A 390 8.69 12.94 17.74
C LEU A 390 8.55 13.10 16.22
N ILE A 391 8.01 14.22 15.76
CA ILE A 391 7.85 14.49 14.33
C ILE A 391 9.21 14.61 13.65
N TYR A 392 10.19 15.16 14.33
CA TYR A 392 11.56 15.23 13.82
C TYR A 392 12.21 13.88 13.61
N VAL A 393 12.04 12.99 14.58
CA VAL A 393 12.54 11.62 14.46
C VAL A 393 11.93 10.94 13.25
N VAL A 394 10.62 11.08 13.12
CA VAL A 394 9.90 10.55 11.95
C VAL A 394 10.44 11.18 10.65
N GLN A 395 10.65 12.48 10.61
CA GLN A 395 11.21 13.15 9.43
C GLN A 395 12.66 12.71 9.15
N TYR A 396 13.48 12.51 10.19
CA TYR A 396 14.82 11.98 10.04
C TYR A 396 14.82 10.54 9.50
N VAL A 397 13.97 9.67 10.03
CA VAL A 397 13.81 8.31 9.51
C VAL A 397 13.38 8.34 8.05
N TYR A 398 12.39 9.18 7.69
CA TYR A 398 12.00 9.38 6.28
C TYR A 398 13.15 9.97 5.44
N GLY A 399 13.95 10.86 6.01
CA GLY A 399 15.14 11.41 5.35
C GLY A 399 16.17 10.32 5.05
N LEU A 400 16.46 9.43 6.00
CA LEU A 400 17.36 8.29 5.78
C LEU A 400 16.78 7.31 4.74
N MET A 401 15.49 7.05 4.76
CA MET A 401 14.80 6.29 3.72
C MET A 401 14.95 6.96 2.34
N THR A 402 14.73 8.27 2.26
CA THR A 402 14.95 9.02 1.02
C THR A 402 16.39 8.88 0.55
N ARG A 403 17.35 9.01 1.46
CA ARG A 403 18.77 8.88 1.13
C ARG A 403 19.11 7.48 0.61
N SER A 404 18.56 6.43 1.18
CA SER A 404 18.78 5.05 0.70
C SER A 404 18.28 4.82 -0.73
N ILE A 405 17.32 5.65 -1.17
CA ILE A 405 16.78 5.58 -2.53
C ILE A 405 17.64 6.39 -3.52
N ILE A 406 18.08 7.60 -3.12
CA ILE A 406 18.74 8.53 -4.05
C ILE A 406 20.27 8.46 -4.02
N ASP A 407 20.91 7.91 -2.99
CA ASP A 407 22.36 7.86 -2.80
C ASP A 407 22.88 6.42 -2.92
N PRO A 408 23.44 6.03 -4.06
CA PRO A 408 23.92 4.66 -4.30
C PRO A 408 25.14 4.29 -3.43
N ASP A 409 25.76 5.25 -2.76
CA ASP A 409 26.91 5.05 -1.87
C ASP A 409 26.50 4.97 -0.38
N PHE A 410 25.19 5.09 -0.07
CA PHE A 410 24.64 5.01 1.28
C PHE A 410 24.57 3.54 1.73
N ASP A 411 25.19 3.26 2.86
CA ASP A 411 25.21 1.91 3.45
C ASP A 411 24.71 1.89 4.89
N GLU A 412 24.44 0.70 5.37
CA GLU A 412 23.93 0.41 6.71
C GLU A 412 24.82 1.00 7.82
N GLU A 413 26.15 0.90 7.70
CA GLU A 413 27.11 1.45 8.69
C GLU A 413 26.96 2.98 8.80
N THR A 414 26.68 3.65 7.67
CA THR A 414 26.42 5.09 7.64
C THR A 414 25.07 5.45 8.24
N SER A 415 24.03 4.66 8.00
CA SER A 415 22.71 4.83 8.59
C SER A 415 22.75 4.69 10.11
N ASP A 416 23.37 3.63 10.62
CA ASP A 416 23.51 3.36 12.05
C ASP A 416 24.26 4.49 12.76
N ALA A 417 25.35 5.00 12.17
CA ALA A 417 26.12 6.10 12.74
C ALA A 417 25.31 7.40 12.87
N ILE A 418 24.41 7.68 11.90
CA ILE A 418 23.52 8.84 11.95
C ILE A 418 22.45 8.65 13.03
N LEU A 419 21.83 7.47 13.11
CA LEU A 419 20.82 7.14 14.12
C LEU A 419 21.40 7.18 15.54
N GLU A 420 22.61 6.63 15.76
CA GLU A 420 23.30 6.72 17.04
C GLU A 420 23.53 8.18 17.45
N SER A 421 23.96 9.04 16.49
CA SER A 421 24.16 10.47 16.74
C SER A 421 22.86 11.17 17.13
N LEU A 422 21.75 10.84 16.43
CA LEU A 422 20.43 11.38 16.73
C LEU A 422 19.95 10.99 18.15
N ILE A 423 20.12 9.73 18.52
CA ILE A 423 19.76 9.22 19.85
C ILE A 423 20.64 9.88 20.95
N GLU A 424 21.92 10.16 20.66
CA GLU A 424 22.78 10.89 21.59
C GLU A 424 22.34 12.35 21.80
N GLU A 425 21.87 13.02 20.73
CA GLU A 425 21.31 14.39 20.79
C GLU A 425 19.92 14.41 21.47
N HIS A 426 19.12 13.37 21.29
CA HIS A 426 17.74 13.24 21.75
C HIS A 426 17.52 11.97 22.63
N PRO A 427 18.07 11.95 23.84
CA PRO A 427 17.98 10.77 24.73
C PRO A 427 16.54 10.42 25.15
N GLU A 428 15.57 11.31 24.97
CA GLU A 428 14.14 11.06 25.11
C GLU A 428 13.61 10.01 24.12
N LEU A 429 14.30 9.79 23.00
CA LEU A 429 13.95 8.76 22.02
C LEU A 429 14.08 7.35 22.58
N ASN A 430 15.07 7.12 23.45
CA ASN A 430 15.18 5.86 24.17
C ASN A 430 13.99 5.62 25.12
N ALA A 431 13.29 6.68 25.54
CA ALA A 431 12.09 6.56 26.36
C ALA A 431 10.84 6.20 25.57
N LEU A 432 10.87 6.36 24.24
CA LEU A 432 9.76 5.94 23.35
C LEU A 432 9.66 4.41 23.27
N GLU A 433 10.77 3.68 23.30
CA GLU A 433 10.77 2.21 23.43
C GLU A 433 10.12 1.74 24.74
N GLU A 434 10.28 2.52 25.84
CA GLU A 434 9.64 2.21 27.12
C GLU A 434 8.17 2.70 27.20
N GLN A 435 7.75 3.65 26.34
CA GLN A 435 6.40 4.24 26.37
C GLN A 435 5.34 3.43 25.61
N THR A 436 5.68 2.45 24.81
CA THR A 436 4.71 1.52 24.17
C THR A 436 3.86 0.76 25.21
N THR A 437 4.18 0.85 26.49
CA THR A 437 3.42 0.27 27.61
C THR A 437 2.86 1.30 28.60
N ALA A 438 3.13 2.60 28.43
CA ALA A 438 2.64 3.64 29.32
C ALA A 438 1.24 4.10 28.85
N THR A 439 0.30 4.19 29.78
CA THR A 439 -0.98 4.89 29.54
C THR A 439 -0.68 6.30 29.04
N ALA A 440 -1.18 6.65 27.85
CA ALA A 440 -1.04 7.99 27.29
C ALA A 440 -1.40 9.05 28.34
N ALA A 441 -0.67 10.18 28.33
CA ALA A 441 -1.02 11.30 29.20
C ALA A 441 -2.47 11.74 28.90
N PRO A 442 -3.23 12.16 29.91
CA PRO A 442 -4.58 12.66 29.68
C PRO A 442 -4.57 13.79 28.64
N GLN A 443 -5.46 13.72 27.67
CA GLN A 443 -5.63 14.78 26.66
C GLN A 443 -5.99 16.09 27.37
N GLU A 444 -5.29 17.17 27.04
CA GLU A 444 -5.66 18.51 27.51
C GLU A 444 -6.84 19.03 26.68
N ILE A 445 -7.87 19.49 27.36
CA ILE A 445 -9.06 20.03 26.73
C ILE A 445 -9.37 21.36 27.43
N TYR A 446 -9.50 22.43 26.65
CA TYR A 446 -9.79 23.77 27.17
C TYR A 446 -11.15 24.23 26.67
N SER A 447 -11.98 24.75 27.59
CA SER A 447 -13.12 25.57 27.14
C SER A 447 -12.61 26.83 26.43
N ILE A 448 -13.42 27.43 25.59
CA ILE A 448 -13.05 28.69 24.90
C ILE A 448 -12.64 29.78 25.91
N GLU A 449 -13.31 29.85 27.10
CA GLU A 449 -12.96 30.81 28.16
C GLU A 449 -11.55 30.51 28.74
N GLU A 450 -11.18 29.24 28.94
CA GLU A 450 -9.87 28.87 29.44
C GLU A 450 -8.79 29.12 28.37
N ALA A 451 -9.05 28.78 27.11
CA ALA A 451 -8.13 29.04 26.00
C ALA A 451 -7.85 30.55 25.83
N ASN A 452 -8.90 31.36 25.92
CA ASN A 452 -8.77 32.82 25.88
C ASN A 452 -8.08 33.41 27.12
N ALA A 453 -8.09 32.71 28.25
CA ALA A 453 -7.35 33.14 29.43
C ALA A 453 -5.86 32.78 29.36
N ILE A 454 -5.49 31.81 28.55
CA ILE A 454 -4.09 31.45 28.30
C ILE A 454 -3.47 32.42 27.27
N ILE A 455 -4.20 32.76 26.20
CA ILE A 455 -3.71 33.66 25.15
C ILE A 455 -4.47 34.98 25.24
N ASP A 456 -3.95 35.94 26.02
CA ASP A 456 -4.62 37.23 26.27
C ASP A 456 -4.83 38.09 25.02
N ASN A 457 -4.02 37.89 23.98
CA ASN A 457 -3.97 38.74 22.79
C ASN A 457 -4.88 38.26 21.63
N ILE A 458 -5.54 37.09 21.76
CA ILE A 458 -6.41 36.54 20.73
C ILE A 458 -7.71 36.01 21.36
N ASP A 459 -8.85 36.42 20.83
CA ASP A 459 -10.12 35.77 21.10
C ASP A 459 -10.29 34.53 20.21
N ILE A 460 -9.91 33.35 20.74
CA ILE A 460 -9.96 32.07 20.05
C ILE A 460 -11.37 31.79 19.51
N GLY A 461 -12.40 32.10 20.29
CA GLY A 461 -13.77 31.90 19.85
C GLY A 461 -14.14 32.76 18.65
N SER A 462 -13.74 34.04 18.63
CA SER A 462 -13.90 34.90 17.45
C SER A 462 -13.10 34.42 16.26
N MET A 463 -11.85 34.07 16.46
CA MET A 463 -10.96 33.52 15.43
C MET A 463 -11.58 32.29 14.75
N LEU A 464 -12.03 31.30 15.53
CA LEU A 464 -12.68 30.11 15.00
C LEU A 464 -13.98 30.44 14.25
N SER A 465 -14.79 31.35 14.80
CA SER A 465 -16.00 31.79 14.14
C SER A 465 -15.77 32.52 12.83
N ASP A 466 -14.69 33.30 12.74
CA ASP A 466 -14.31 34.02 11.52
C ASP A 466 -13.90 33.11 10.37
N VAL A 467 -13.23 31.97 10.67
CA VAL A 467 -12.88 30.97 9.65
C VAL A 467 -14.01 29.97 9.38
N GLY A 468 -15.09 29.98 10.15
CA GLY A 468 -16.31 29.19 9.85
C GLY A 468 -16.70 28.12 10.87
N PHE A 469 -16.00 28.02 12.00
CA PHE A 469 -16.41 27.12 13.09
C PHE A 469 -17.45 27.78 13.98
N TYR A 470 -18.62 27.19 14.09
CA TYR A 470 -19.71 27.72 14.88
C TYR A 470 -20.14 26.78 16.00
N ASN A 471 -20.57 27.36 17.14
CA ASN A 471 -21.03 26.61 18.31
C ASN A 471 -19.93 25.70 18.95
N ILE A 472 -18.69 26.12 18.88
CA ILE A 472 -17.58 25.42 19.51
C ILE A 472 -17.59 25.74 21.02
N GLU A 473 -17.58 24.72 21.85
CA GLU A 473 -17.56 24.83 23.30
C GLU A 473 -16.15 24.68 23.89
N SER A 474 -15.30 23.86 23.23
CA SER A 474 -13.95 23.58 23.64
C SER A 474 -12.98 23.46 22.46
N VAL A 475 -11.70 23.53 22.73
CA VAL A 475 -10.61 23.26 21.81
C VAL A 475 -9.63 22.26 22.43
N VAL A 476 -9.01 21.49 21.57
CA VAL A 476 -8.02 20.49 21.97
C VAL A 476 -6.68 20.95 21.43
N PRO A 477 -5.63 21.18 22.26
CA PRO A 477 -4.31 21.36 21.73
C PRO A 477 -3.92 20.12 20.91
N SER A 478 -3.45 20.32 19.68
CA SER A 478 -2.91 19.20 18.92
C SER A 478 -1.60 18.74 19.59
N LEU A 479 -1.12 17.53 19.27
CA LEU A 479 0.14 16.98 19.80
C LEU A 479 1.34 17.92 19.63
N THR A 480 1.26 18.88 18.71
CA THR A 480 2.31 19.87 18.40
C THR A 480 2.05 21.24 18.98
N GLY A 481 0.93 21.48 19.69
CA GLY A 481 0.50 22.80 20.13
C GLY A 481 0.61 23.01 21.62
N ASN A 482 1.51 23.89 22.03
CA ASN A 482 1.49 24.45 23.37
C ASN A 482 0.88 25.85 23.32
N LEU A 483 -0.38 26.01 23.77
CA LEU A 483 -1.05 27.32 23.80
C LEU A 483 -0.31 28.32 24.65
N GLU A 484 0.38 27.91 25.71
CA GLU A 484 1.19 28.79 26.56
C GLU A 484 2.39 29.39 25.80
N ALA A 485 3.01 28.62 24.89
CA ALA A 485 4.09 29.14 24.05
C ALA A 485 3.60 30.23 23.08
N CYS A 486 2.33 30.22 22.69
CA CYS A 486 1.74 31.23 21.82
C CYS A 486 1.70 32.61 22.49
N GLU A 487 1.40 32.70 23.79
CA GLU A 487 1.34 33.98 24.53
C GLU A 487 2.70 34.69 24.50
N ASP A 488 3.79 33.96 24.73
CA ASP A 488 5.15 34.52 24.76
C ASP A 488 5.60 35.02 23.38
N VAL A 489 5.06 34.45 22.32
CA VAL A 489 5.40 34.76 20.92
C VAL A 489 4.55 35.90 20.37
N LEU A 490 3.23 35.97 20.67
CA LEU A 490 2.30 36.95 20.13
C LEU A 490 2.37 38.29 20.88
N THR A 491 3.47 38.98 20.69
CA THR A 491 3.73 40.29 21.32
C THR A 491 4.12 41.36 20.27
N GLU A 492 3.79 42.62 20.58
CA GLU A 492 4.18 43.77 19.71
C GLU A 492 5.68 43.81 19.38
N SER A 493 6.52 43.31 20.29
CA SER A 493 7.97 43.24 20.06
C SER A 493 8.39 42.20 19.05
N ASN A 494 7.52 41.26 18.73
CA ASN A 494 7.76 40.15 17.82
C ASN A 494 7.06 40.35 16.46
N LEU A 495 6.27 41.38 16.27
CA LEU A 495 5.46 41.62 15.10
C LEU A 495 6.23 41.45 13.77
N GLU A 496 7.40 42.09 13.64
CA GLU A 496 8.20 41.98 12.41
C GLU A 496 8.73 40.55 12.18
N ALA A 497 9.11 39.88 13.24
CA ALA A 497 9.54 38.48 13.16
C ALA A 497 8.38 37.53 12.77
N LEU A 498 7.18 37.77 13.24
CA LEU A 498 5.98 37.04 12.87
C LEU A 498 5.59 37.26 11.42
N LYS A 499 5.71 38.52 10.92
CA LYS A 499 5.48 38.81 9.49
C LYS A 499 6.50 38.09 8.60
N ILE A 500 7.78 38.07 8.99
CA ILE A 500 8.82 37.32 8.27
C ILE A 500 8.41 35.83 8.14
N ASN A 501 8.04 35.19 9.25
CA ASN A 501 7.64 33.81 9.25
C ASN A 501 6.37 33.57 8.41
N ALA A 502 5.37 34.46 8.50
CA ALA A 502 4.15 34.37 7.69
C ALA A 502 4.43 34.53 6.19
N LEU A 503 5.35 35.42 5.78
CA LEU A 503 5.75 35.60 4.39
C LEU A 503 6.46 34.35 3.84
N LEU A 504 7.33 33.72 4.63
CA LEU A 504 7.99 32.47 4.28
C LEU A 504 6.97 31.34 4.11
N GLN A 505 6.09 31.17 5.10
CA GLN A 505 5.06 30.13 5.07
C GLN A 505 4.09 30.34 3.90
N TYR A 506 3.74 31.58 3.58
CA TYR A 506 2.89 31.90 2.45
C TYR A 506 3.54 31.50 1.12
N GLY A 507 4.82 31.87 0.90
CA GLY A 507 5.57 31.50 -0.30
C GLY A 507 5.74 29.99 -0.44
N LEU A 508 6.03 29.29 0.65
CA LEU A 508 6.15 27.81 0.65
C LEU A 508 4.82 27.09 0.42
N SER A 509 3.72 27.67 0.92
CA SER A 509 2.38 27.05 0.82
C SER A 509 1.76 27.22 -0.56
N ILE A 510 2.12 28.26 -1.31
CA ILE A 510 1.54 28.53 -2.62
C ILE A 510 2.57 29.08 -3.60
N LYS A 511 3.26 28.16 -4.25
CA LYS A 511 4.28 28.49 -5.26
C LYS A 511 3.70 29.10 -6.54
N ALA A 512 2.45 28.82 -6.83
CA ALA A 512 1.76 29.18 -8.08
C ALA A 512 1.70 30.70 -8.40
N GLY A 513 1.79 31.57 -7.39
CA GLY A 513 1.80 33.04 -7.58
C GLY A 513 3.19 33.66 -7.55
N SER A 514 4.23 32.86 -7.25
CA SER A 514 5.60 33.36 -7.08
C SER A 514 6.31 33.54 -8.43
N THR A 515 7.20 34.53 -8.49
CA THR A 515 8.14 34.68 -9.63
C THR A 515 9.20 33.58 -9.63
N GLN A 516 9.85 33.35 -10.78
CA GLN A 516 10.90 32.32 -10.86
C GLN A 516 12.03 32.57 -9.86
N GLU A 517 12.44 33.85 -9.65
CA GLU A 517 13.48 34.22 -8.70
C GLU A 517 13.09 33.91 -7.25
N GLU A 518 11.80 34.09 -6.88
CA GLU A 518 11.24 33.68 -5.59
C GLU A 518 11.24 32.17 -5.43
N LEU A 519 10.77 31.43 -6.46
CA LEU A 519 10.73 29.96 -6.47
C LEU A 519 12.13 29.36 -6.32
N ASP A 520 13.13 29.89 -7.03
CA ASP A 520 14.51 29.42 -6.94
C ASP A 520 15.02 29.55 -5.50
N LYS A 521 14.71 30.66 -4.83
CA LYS A 521 15.14 30.89 -3.45
C LYS A 521 14.39 30.02 -2.44
N LEU A 522 13.07 29.81 -2.62
CA LEU A 522 12.29 28.90 -1.79
C LEU A 522 12.77 27.44 -1.96
N ASN A 523 13.14 27.04 -3.17
CA ASN A 523 13.68 25.71 -3.42
C ASN A 523 15.06 25.52 -2.75
N GLU A 524 15.93 26.55 -2.72
CA GLU A 524 17.18 26.49 -1.96
C GLU A 524 16.91 26.26 -0.46
N LEU A 525 15.90 26.93 0.13
CA LEU A 525 15.48 26.70 1.52
C LEU A 525 14.97 25.27 1.76
N VAL A 526 14.16 24.74 0.85
CA VAL A 526 13.64 23.37 0.93
C VAL A 526 14.79 22.36 0.83
N ASN A 527 15.69 22.54 -0.14
CA ASN A 527 16.84 21.64 -0.34
C ASN A 527 17.77 21.63 0.88
N LEU A 528 17.98 22.79 1.53
CA LEU A 528 18.78 22.87 2.74
C LEU A 528 18.18 22.05 3.88
N ASN A 529 16.85 22.12 4.07
CA ASN A 529 16.17 21.32 5.08
C ASN A 529 16.21 19.81 4.75
N SER A 530 15.99 19.46 3.49
CA SER A 530 16.05 18.07 3.04
C SER A 530 17.46 17.47 3.19
N ALA A 531 18.48 18.26 2.94
CA ALA A 531 19.88 17.88 3.19
C ALA A 531 20.13 17.56 4.68
N VAL A 532 19.56 18.34 5.59
CA VAL A 532 19.69 18.10 7.03
C VAL A 532 19.09 16.76 7.42
N VAL A 533 17.84 16.47 7.02
CA VAL A 533 17.17 15.20 7.39
C VAL A 533 17.76 13.98 6.70
N THR A 534 18.38 14.13 5.54
CA THR A 534 19.09 13.05 4.86
C THR A 534 20.54 12.89 5.33
N GLY A 535 21.05 13.82 6.13
CA GLY A 535 22.46 13.86 6.52
C GLY A 535 23.43 14.07 5.34
N LEU A 536 22.94 14.65 4.24
CA LEU A 536 23.73 14.98 3.04
C LEU A 536 24.18 16.45 3.06
N ASP A 537 25.22 16.76 2.32
CA ASP A 537 25.53 18.13 1.94
C ASP A 537 24.44 18.67 0.98
N PRO A 538 23.97 19.93 1.10
CA PRO A 538 22.90 20.48 0.28
C PRO A 538 23.12 20.36 -1.22
N ASP A 539 24.36 20.63 -1.70
CA ASP A 539 24.70 20.51 -3.12
C ASP A 539 24.63 19.05 -3.58
N ARG A 540 25.07 18.13 -2.72
CA ARG A 540 25.01 16.69 -3.02
C ARG A 540 23.58 16.16 -3.01
N TYR A 541 22.74 16.60 -2.06
CA TYR A 541 21.32 16.25 -2.06
C TYR A 541 20.64 16.72 -3.35
N ALA A 542 20.84 17.98 -3.73
CA ALA A 542 20.25 18.54 -4.95
C ALA A 542 20.69 17.78 -6.21
N GLU A 543 22.00 17.41 -6.30
CA GLU A 543 22.53 16.61 -7.42
C GLU A 543 21.88 15.21 -7.49
N LEU A 544 21.83 14.50 -6.36
CA LEU A 544 21.28 13.13 -6.29
C LEU A 544 19.78 13.11 -6.54
N TYR A 545 19.05 14.04 -5.94
CA TYR A 545 17.61 14.15 -6.13
C TYR A 545 17.23 14.49 -7.58
N ALA A 546 17.98 15.39 -8.22
CA ALA A 546 17.77 15.69 -9.62
C ALA A 546 18.05 14.48 -10.52
N ALA A 547 19.14 13.75 -10.26
CA ALA A 547 19.46 12.55 -11.02
C ALA A 547 18.41 11.45 -10.84
N PHE A 548 17.88 11.27 -9.61
CA PHE A 548 16.79 10.36 -9.32
C PHE A 548 15.51 10.72 -10.08
N MET A 549 15.14 12.01 -10.08
CA MET A 549 13.96 12.48 -10.80
C MET A 549 14.10 12.29 -12.33
N GLU A 550 15.31 12.57 -12.89
CA GLU A 550 15.59 12.31 -14.30
C GLU A 550 15.47 10.83 -14.65
N GLN A 551 15.91 9.94 -13.76
CA GLN A 551 15.79 8.50 -13.96
C GLN A 551 14.33 8.04 -13.90
N GLN A 552 13.53 8.53 -12.96
CA GLN A 552 12.09 8.22 -12.87
C GLN A 552 11.34 8.62 -14.16
N VAL A 553 11.67 9.79 -14.72
CA VAL A 553 11.11 10.24 -15.99
C VAL A 553 11.54 9.34 -17.14
N GLN A 554 12.79 8.88 -17.16
CA GLN A 554 13.32 7.99 -18.19
C GLN A 554 12.66 6.59 -18.07
N ASP A 555 12.56 6.03 -16.87
CA ASP A 555 11.95 4.73 -16.63
C ASP A 555 10.47 4.74 -17.01
N ALA A 556 9.74 5.84 -16.73
CA ALA A 556 8.36 6.03 -17.18
C ALA A 556 8.25 6.12 -18.71
N SER A 557 9.23 6.74 -19.39
CA SER A 557 9.25 6.81 -20.85
C SER A 557 9.62 5.49 -21.51
N ASP A 558 10.53 4.73 -20.90
CA ASP A 558 10.99 3.43 -21.41
C ASP A 558 9.88 2.37 -21.26
N THR A 559 9.09 2.41 -20.17
CA THR A 559 7.88 1.59 -20.01
C THR A 559 6.79 1.94 -21.04
N ALA A 560 6.66 3.21 -21.41
CA ALA A 560 5.74 3.63 -22.46
C ALA A 560 6.19 3.21 -23.88
N GLU A 561 7.51 3.06 -24.13
CA GLU A 561 8.02 2.54 -25.41
C GLU A 561 7.89 1.01 -25.55
N GLU A 562 7.74 0.24 -24.46
CA GLU A 562 7.49 -1.21 -24.48
C GLU A 562 6.00 -1.56 -24.69
N THR A 563 5.07 -0.63 -24.51
CA THR A 563 3.66 -0.80 -24.83
C THR A 563 3.41 -0.49 -26.33
N ASP A 564 3.09 -1.50 -27.05
CA ASP A 564 2.71 -1.72 -28.46
C ASP A 564 2.52 -0.49 -29.37
N GLU A 565 3.23 -0.47 -30.52
CA GLU A 565 3.32 0.54 -31.58
C GLU A 565 2.00 0.88 -32.33
N THR A 566 0.82 0.91 -31.76
CA THR A 566 -0.39 1.09 -32.57
C THR A 566 -1.25 2.31 -32.31
N GLU A 567 -1.15 3.02 -31.22
CA GLU A 567 -1.86 4.29 -31.05
C GLU A 567 -0.90 5.45 -30.76
N THR A 568 -0.62 6.26 -31.77
CA THR A 568 0.09 7.53 -31.58
C THR A 568 -0.82 8.50 -30.81
N ILE A 569 -0.56 8.71 -29.53
CA ILE A 569 -1.21 9.74 -28.73
C ILE A 569 -1.03 11.11 -29.43
N ASP A 570 -2.08 11.91 -29.44
CA ASP A 570 -2.01 13.27 -29.99
C ASP A 570 -0.91 14.09 -29.26
N PRO A 571 -0.03 14.82 -29.97
CA PRO A 571 1.05 15.57 -29.33
C PRO A 571 0.59 16.61 -28.29
N ASP A 572 -0.64 17.13 -28.39
CA ASP A 572 -1.20 18.01 -27.38
C ASP A 572 -1.60 17.22 -26.11
N THR A 573 -2.12 16.01 -26.27
CA THR A 573 -2.42 15.08 -25.17
C THR A 573 -1.13 14.67 -24.46
N GLU A 574 -0.07 14.29 -25.19
CA GLU A 574 1.23 13.95 -24.61
C GLU A 574 1.83 15.12 -23.79
N ARG A 575 1.70 16.34 -24.28
CA ARG A 575 2.15 17.55 -23.55
C ARG A 575 1.34 17.79 -22.27
N ILE A 576 0.01 17.69 -22.35
CA ILE A 576 -0.89 17.90 -21.21
C ILE A 576 -0.65 16.85 -20.13
N LEU A 577 -0.46 15.59 -20.51
CA LEU A 577 -0.18 14.45 -19.64
C LEU A 577 1.32 14.20 -19.43
N SER A 578 2.16 15.23 -19.59
CA SER A 578 3.58 15.09 -19.30
C SER A 578 3.81 14.65 -17.85
N ALA A 579 4.90 13.94 -17.59
CA ALA A 579 5.24 13.44 -16.25
C ALA A 579 5.22 14.55 -15.18
N GLU A 580 5.67 15.76 -15.52
CA GLU A 580 5.63 16.92 -14.62
C GLU A 580 4.18 17.34 -14.28
N ASN A 581 3.30 17.42 -15.28
CA ASN A 581 1.90 17.79 -15.07
C ASN A 581 1.14 16.71 -14.32
N MET A 582 1.42 15.45 -14.59
CA MET A 582 0.83 14.31 -13.87
C MET A 582 1.26 14.28 -12.41
N GLN A 583 2.54 14.50 -12.12
CA GLN A 583 3.02 14.59 -10.75
C GLN A 583 2.36 15.74 -10.00
N GLU A 584 2.18 16.89 -10.64
CA GLU A 584 1.49 18.03 -10.05
C GLU A 584 0.01 17.73 -9.77
N LEU A 585 -0.67 17.07 -10.71
CA LEU A 585 -2.05 16.62 -10.51
C LEU A 585 -2.19 15.64 -9.34
N GLN A 586 -1.29 14.64 -9.28
CA GLN A 586 -1.27 13.66 -8.19
C GLN A 586 -1.01 14.32 -6.82
N ASN A 587 -0.15 15.34 -6.76
CA ASN A 587 0.10 16.07 -5.52
C ASN A 587 -1.11 16.90 -5.07
N LEU A 588 -1.85 17.48 -6.00
CA LEU A 588 -2.97 18.38 -5.71
C LEU A 588 -4.30 17.64 -5.52
N MET A 589 -4.55 16.61 -6.31
CA MET A 589 -5.86 15.96 -6.42
C MET A 589 -5.81 14.42 -6.39
N PRO A 590 -5.07 13.79 -5.45
CA PRO A 590 -4.98 12.33 -5.40
C PRO A 590 -6.34 11.67 -5.20
N MET A 591 -7.21 12.27 -4.38
CA MET A 591 -8.57 11.75 -4.13
C MET A 591 -9.44 11.78 -5.39
N ASP A 592 -9.32 12.82 -6.22
CA ASP A 592 -10.10 12.91 -7.47
C ASP A 592 -9.68 11.82 -8.46
N ILE A 593 -8.39 11.47 -8.54
CA ILE A 593 -7.88 10.38 -9.38
C ILE A 593 -8.49 9.05 -8.94
N GLY A 594 -8.43 8.72 -7.66
CA GLY A 594 -9.05 7.50 -7.16
C GLY A 594 -10.57 7.47 -7.33
N TYR A 595 -11.25 8.62 -7.24
CA TYR A 595 -12.68 8.68 -7.53
C TYR A 595 -12.97 8.53 -9.02
N LEU A 596 -12.10 9.03 -9.91
CA LEU A 596 -12.17 8.75 -11.34
C LEU A 596 -12.11 7.24 -11.61
N TYR A 597 -11.13 6.55 -11.01
CA TYR A 597 -11.06 5.09 -11.09
C TYR A 597 -12.36 4.43 -10.61
N CYS A 598 -12.89 4.82 -9.47
CA CYS A 598 -14.12 4.26 -8.91
C CYS A 598 -15.35 4.50 -9.78
N GLU A 599 -15.50 5.68 -10.38
CA GLU A 599 -16.62 6.03 -11.24
C GLU A 599 -16.75 5.09 -12.46
N TYR A 600 -15.63 4.55 -12.97
CA TYR A 600 -15.60 3.73 -14.18
C TYR A 600 -15.34 2.24 -13.97
N TYR A 601 -14.61 1.87 -12.92
CA TYR A 601 -14.17 0.49 -12.72
C TYR A 601 -14.72 -0.19 -11.46
N TYR A 602 -15.21 0.56 -10.46
CA TYR A 602 -15.74 -0.07 -9.26
C TYR A 602 -17.18 -0.52 -9.46
N ASP A 603 -17.46 -1.81 -9.30
CA ASP A 603 -18.82 -2.36 -9.34
C ASP A 603 -19.50 -2.17 -7.98
N GLU A 604 -20.47 -1.27 -7.90
CA GLU A 604 -21.24 -1.00 -6.68
C GLU A 604 -21.94 -2.26 -6.10
N SER A 605 -22.17 -3.29 -6.90
CA SER A 605 -22.73 -4.55 -6.40
C SER A 605 -21.77 -5.26 -5.43
N THR A 606 -20.47 -5.02 -5.55
CA THR A 606 -19.41 -5.50 -4.65
C THR A 606 -19.62 -5.02 -3.23
N THR A 607 -20.04 -3.76 -3.03
CA THR A 607 -20.28 -3.18 -1.71
C THR A 607 -21.21 -4.05 -0.86
N ALA A 608 -22.30 -4.57 -1.43
CA ALA A 608 -23.26 -5.40 -0.70
C ALA A 608 -22.68 -6.77 -0.31
N VAL A 609 -21.83 -7.35 -1.15
CA VAL A 609 -21.16 -8.64 -0.87
C VAL A 609 -20.13 -8.48 0.25
N ILE A 610 -19.30 -7.44 0.18
CA ILE A 610 -18.30 -7.13 1.20
C ILE A 610 -18.97 -6.75 2.53
N GLN A 611 -20.06 -5.96 2.50
CA GLN A 611 -20.83 -5.65 3.72
C GLN A 611 -21.36 -6.91 4.40
N GLN A 612 -21.83 -7.90 3.63
CA GLN A 612 -22.26 -9.19 4.22
C GLN A 612 -21.09 -9.91 4.89
N MET A 613 -19.89 -9.89 4.30
CA MET A 613 -18.70 -10.46 4.94
C MET A 613 -18.34 -9.74 6.23
N VAL A 614 -18.40 -8.40 6.25
CA VAL A 614 -18.22 -7.59 7.47
C VAL A 614 -19.19 -8.02 8.56
N ASP A 615 -20.47 -8.20 8.22
CA ASP A 615 -21.52 -8.60 9.18
C ASP A 615 -21.28 -10.02 9.71
N ASP A 616 -20.91 -10.96 8.86
CA ASP A 616 -20.60 -12.34 9.24
C ASP A 616 -19.36 -12.40 10.15
N ILE A 617 -18.31 -11.61 9.85
CA ILE A 617 -17.09 -11.54 10.64
C ILE A 617 -17.36 -10.88 12.01
N LYS A 618 -18.13 -9.78 12.05
CA LYS A 618 -18.57 -9.16 13.32
C LYS A 618 -19.33 -10.16 14.18
N ALA A 619 -20.20 -10.97 13.58
CA ALA A 619 -20.92 -12.01 14.29
C ALA A 619 -19.97 -13.09 14.87
N ALA A 620 -18.94 -13.49 14.13
CA ALA A 620 -17.92 -14.43 14.61
C ALA A 620 -17.14 -13.88 15.80
N TYR A 621 -16.66 -12.62 15.73
CA TYR A 621 -16.01 -11.95 16.86
C TYR A 621 -16.91 -11.90 18.11
N ILE A 622 -18.18 -11.55 17.94
CA ILE A 622 -19.15 -11.54 19.06
C ILE A 622 -19.29 -12.92 19.70
N GLU A 623 -19.36 -14.00 18.93
CA GLU A 623 -19.44 -15.35 19.46
C GLU A 623 -18.14 -15.75 20.18
N ARG A 624 -16.97 -15.34 19.69
CA ARG A 624 -15.68 -15.57 20.36
C ARG A 624 -15.66 -14.87 21.72
N PHE A 625 -16.02 -13.59 21.78
CA PHE A 625 -16.07 -12.85 23.06
C PHE A 625 -17.07 -13.47 24.05
N LYS A 626 -18.24 -13.92 23.60
CA LYS A 626 -19.21 -14.60 24.47
C LYS A 626 -18.64 -15.90 25.07
N ASN A 627 -17.88 -16.65 24.29
CA ASN A 627 -17.32 -17.94 24.66
C ASN A 627 -15.92 -17.85 25.27
N ASN A 628 -15.32 -16.67 25.31
CA ASN A 628 -14.01 -16.46 25.93
C ASN A 628 -14.00 -16.92 27.38
N ASP A 629 -12.96 -17.62 27.84
CA ASP A 629 -12.89 -18.26 29.14
C ASP A 629 -12.07 -17.49 30.19
N TRP A 630 -11.36 -16.44 29.77
CA TRP A 630 -10.51 -15.65 30.65
C TRP A 630 -11.03 -14.24 30.94
N MET A 631 -11.86 -13.65 30.07
CA MET A 631 -12.46 -12.34 30.30
C MET A 631 -13.61 -12.38 31.29
N ALA A 632 -13.70 -11.36 32.15
CA ALA A 632 -14.86 -11.08 32.97
C ALA A 632 -16.09 -10.71 32.12
N ASP A 633 -17.30 -10.94 32.65
CA ASP A 633 -18.55 -10.64 31.92
C ASP A 633 -18.65 -9.16 31.51
N GLU A 634 -18.09 -8.24 32.31
CA GLU A 634 -18.05 -6.79 32.03
C GLU A 634 -17.17 -6.51 30.82
N THR A 635 -15.95 -7.00 30.78
CA THR A 635 -15.02 -6.84 29.67
C THR A 635 -15.58 -7.46 28.37
N LYS A 636 -16.17 -8.66 28.45
CA LYS A 636 -16.86 -9.28 27.32
C LYS A 636 -17.96 -8.40 26.75
N GLN A 637 -18.79 -7.78 27.63
CA GLN A 637 -19.88 -6.94 27.17
C GLN A 637 -19.34 -5.67 26.50
N ASN A 638 -18.27 -5.07 27.03
CA ASN A 638 -17.64 -3.90 26.41
C ASN A 638 -17.05 -4.25 25.03
N ALA A 639 -16.34 -5.39 24.91
CA ALA A 639 -15.84 -5.88 23.63
C ALA A 639 -16.98 -6.10 22.60
N ILE A 640 -18.07 -6.76 23.03
CA ILE A 640 -19.24 -6.97 22.17
C ILE A 640 -19.89 -5.64 21.75
N ASN A 641 -19.98 -4.66 22.66
CA ASN A 641 -20.49 -3.34 22.35
C ASN A 641 -19.61 -2.67 21.30
N LYS A 642 -18.29 -2.77 21.44
CA LYS A 642 -17.32 -2.19 20.50
C LYS A 642 -17.48 -2.80 19.10
N VAL A 643 -17.53 -4.14 18.96
CA VAL A 643 -17.79 -4.80 17.67
C VAL A 643 -19.10 -4.31 17.05
N ASN A 644 -20.18 -4.24 17.85
CA ASN A 644 -21.48 -3.80 17.33
C ASN A 644 -21.46 -2.37 16.77
N LYS A 645 -20.63 -1.49 17.36
CA LYS A 645 -20.49 -0.09 16.94
C LYS A 645 -19.49 0.15 15.83
N ILE A 646 -18.65 -0.85 15.47
CA ILE A 646 -17.76 -0.70 14.32
C ILE A 646 -18.59 -0.32 13.09
N ARG A 647 -18.26 0.82 12.49
CA ARG A 647 -18.77 1.26 11.18
C ARG A 647 -17.88 0.73 10.07
N SER A 648 -18.38 0.74 8.84
CA SER A 648 -17.62 0.30 7.67
C SER A 648 -17.87 1.21 6.48
N THR A 649 -16.80 1.66 5.83
CA THR A 649 -16.80 2.32 4.53
C THR A 649 -16.20 1.33 3.53
N ILE A 650 -16.91 1.05 2.44
CA ILE A 650 -16.53 0.02 1.46
C ILE A 650 -16.47 0.62 0.07
N GLY A 651 -15.36 0.42 -0.61
CA GLY A 651 -15.05 0.99 -1.91
C GLY A 651 -14.66 2.44 -1.79
N TYR A 652 -15.62 3.34 -1.78
CA TYR A 652 -15.41 4.78 -1.63
C TYR A 652 -16.64 5.46 -0.99
N SER A 653 -16.44 6.65 -0.42
CA SER A 653 -17.53 7.45 0.17
C SER A 653 -18.17 8.37 -0.87
N LYS A 654 -19.51 8.43 -0.91
CA LYS A 654 -20.25 9.35 -1.79
C LYS A 654 -20.44 10.75 -1.18
N GLU A 655 -20.11 10.90 0.09
CA GLU A 655 -20.30 12.15 0.86
C GLU A 655 -18.99 12.94 1.01
N GLN A 656 -17.88 12.45 0.42
CA GLN A 656 -16.60 13.14 0.40
C GLN A 656 -16.74 14.54 -0.22
N LEU A 657 -16.17 15.55 0.43
CA LEU A 657 -16.13 16.91 -0.11
C LEU A 657 -15.00 17.06 -1.11
N PHE A 658 -15.31 17.74 -2.21
CA PHE A 658 -14.37 18.04 -3.28
C PHE A 658 -14.27 19.54 -3.56
N PRO A 659 -13.11 20.02 -4.08
CA PRO A 659 -12.93 21.41 -4.47
C PRO A 659 -13.81 21.76 -5.68
N ASP A 660 -14.28 23.02 -5.72
CA ASP A 660 -15.00 23.58 -6.86
C ASP A 660 -13.98 24.14 -7.87
N ILE A 661 -13.50 23.31 -8.77
CA ILE A 661 -12.52 23.68 -9.79
C ILE A 661 -13.18 24.52 -10.88
N ILE A 662 -12.60 25.68 -11.20
CA ILE A 662 -13.08 26.59 -12.24
C ILE A 662 -12.36 26.25 -13.55
N PRO A 663 -13.11 25.99 -14.65
CA PRO A 663 -12.49 25.77 -15.95
C PRO A 663 -11.77 27.02 -16.47
N VAL A 664 -10.72 26.84 -17.27
CA VAL A 664 -9.99 27.95 -17.93
C VAL A 664 -10.94 28.84 -18.73
N SER A 665 -11.96 28.26 -19.40
CA SER A 665 -12.96 29.00 -20.18
C SER A 665 -13.80 29.95 -19.36
N GLU A 666 -13.86 29.78 -18.03
CA GLU A 666 -14.60 30.62 -17.07
C GLU A 666 -13.66 31.50 -16.24
N GLY A 667 -12.34 31.52 -16.57
CA GLY A 667 -11.34 32.34 -15.89
C GLY A 667 -10.63 31.62 -14.77
N GLY A 668 -10.73 30.29 -14.66
CA GLY A 668 -9.94 29.49 -13.73
C GLY A 668 -8.47 29.49 -14.13
N THR A 669 -7.59 29.55 -13.14
CA THR A 669 -6.13 29.49 -13.30
C THR A 669 -5.56 28.44 -12.37
N TYR A 670 -4.31 28.04 -12.61
CA TYR A 670 -3.60 27.16 -11.72
C TYR A 670 -3.55 27.73 -10.29
N PHE A 671 -3.24 29.03 -10.14
CA PHE A 671 -3.21 29.71 -8.85
C PHE A 671 -4.56 29.68 -8.12
N THR A 672 -5.62 30.17 -8.77
CA THR A 672 -6.94 30.26 -8.13
C THR A 672 -7.52 28.89 -7.79
N ASN A 673 -7.28 27.86 -8.62
CA ASN A 673 -7.77 26.51 -8.33
C ASN A 673 -6.95 25.83 -7.22
N THR A 674 -5.65 26.07 -7.12
CA THR A 674 -4.84 25.62 -5.97
C THR A 674 -5.36 26.20 -4.65
N LEU A 675 -5.72 27.49 -4.62
CA LEU A 675 -6.38 28.06 -3.44
C LEU A 675 -7.70 27.36 -3.09
N ARG A 676 -8.51 27.02 -4.09
CA ARG A 676 -9.79 26.31 -3.89
C ARG A 676 -9.60 24.90 -3.33
N ILE A 677 -8.56 24.21 -3.74
CA ILE A 677 -8.19 22.90 -3.18
C ILE A 677 -7.87 23.07 -1.69
N LYS A 678 -6.97 23.99 -1.33
CA LYS A 678 -6.63 24.26 0.08
C LYS A 678 -7.83 24.73 0.91
N GLN A 679 -8.70 25.55 0.33
CA GLN A 679 -9.95 25.96 1.00
C GLN A 679 -10.90 24.78 1.23
N ASN A 680 -10.91 23.78 0.32
CA ASN A 680 -11.71 22.57 0.51
C ASN A 680 -11.20 21.73 1.69
N ASP A 681 -9.89 21.68 1.94
CA ASP A 681 -9.32 21.02 3.11
C ASP A 681 -9.84 21.66 4.40
N LEU A 682 -9.81 23.00 4.48
CA LEU A 682 -10.42 23.72 5.62
C LEU A 682 -11.92 23.44 5.76
N ARG A 683 -12.69 23.42 4.66
CA ARG A 683 -14.11 23.06 4.67
C ARG A 683 -14.35 21.66 5.21
N SER A 684 -13.48 20.71 4.87
CA SER A 684 -13.55 19.34 5.39
C SER A 684 -13.35 19.32 6.92
N VAL A 685 -12.36 20.04 7.44
CA VAL A 685 -12.14 20.15 8.89
C VAL A 685 -13.32 20.78 9.60
N ILE A 686 -13.90 21.85 9.04
CA ILE A 686 -15.09 22.51 9.59
C ILE A 686 -16.29 21.55 9.63
N ALA A 687 -16.50 20.79 8.56
CA ALA A 687 -17.58 19.81 8.47
C ALA A 687 -17.43 18.70 9.52
N GLN A 688 -16.21 18.20 9.74
CA GLN A 688 -15.91 17.18 10.76
C GLN A 688 -16.28 17.65 12.17
N CYS A 689 -16.00 18.91 12.49
CA CYS A 689 -16.35 19.49 13.80
C CYS A 689 -17.84 19.88 13.90
N GLY A 690 -18.53 20.06 12.78
CA GLY A 690 -19.92 20.53 12.72
C GLY A 690 -20.99 19.44 12.63
N ASP A 691 -20.63 18.28 12.12
CA ASP A 691 -21.53 17.14 11.90
C ASP A 691 -20.92 15.86 12.46
N GLU A 692 -21.52 15.31 13.51
CA GLU A 692 -21.01 14.12 14.21
C GLU A 692 -20.99 12.86 13.31
N ASP A 693 -21.76 12.82 12.23
CA ASP A 693 -21.79 11.69 11.31
C ASP A 693 -20.83 11.87 10.12
N TYR A 694 -20.53 13.12 9.72
CA TYR A 694 -19.71 13.39 8.52
C TYR A 694 -18.28 12.84 8.62
N ILE A 695 -17.69 12.76 9.81
CA ILE A 695 -16.34 12.20 10.01
C ILE A 695 -16.20 10.77 9.50
N TYR A 696 -17.28 9.98 9.48
CA TYR A 696 -17.30 8.62 9.00
C TYR A 696 -17.39 8.52 7.47
N ASP A 697 -17.69 9.62 6.80
CA ASP A 697 -17.83 9.72 5.35
C ASP A 697 -16.54 10.24 4.70
N ILE A 698 -15.52 10.57 5.50
CA ILE A 698 -14.22 11.02 5.01
C ILE A 698 -13.31 9.84 4.83
N MET A 699 -12.67 9.77 3.67
CA MET A 699 -11.62 8.82 3.38
C MET A 699 -10.26 9.44 3.70
N LEU A 700 -9.43 8.71 4.44
CA LEU A 700 -8.06 9.13 4.77
C LEU A 700 -7.06 8.81 3.66
N MET A 701 -7.40 7.87 2.80
CA MET A 701 -6.60 7.42 1.66
C MET A 701 -7.44 7.47 0.39
N SER A 702 -6.79 7.64 -0.74
CA SER A 702 -7.45 7.56 -2.04
C SER A 702 -8.04 6.16 -2.27
N PRO A 703 -9.25 6.04 -2.83
CA PRO A 703 -9.93 4.75 -2.94
C PRO A 703 -9.32 3.77 -3.93
N ASP A 704 -8.45 4.20 -4.84
CA ASP A 704 -7.70 3.37 -5.79
C ASP A 704 -6.55 2.59 -5.13
N ILE A 705 -6.11 2.99 -3.93
CA ILE A 705 -5.02 2.35 -3.21
C ILE A 705 -5.41 0.92 -2.79
N GLN A 706 -4.47 -0.03 -2.94
CA GLN A 706 -4.65 -1.43 -2.57
C GLN A 706 -4.48 -1.63 -1.06
N ASN A 707 -5.39 -1.05 -0.28
CA ASN A 707 -5.31 -1.07 1.18
C ASN A 707 -6.69 -1.16 1.83
N ALA A 708 -6.66 -1.49 3.12
CA ALA A 708 -7.75 -1.34 4.08
C ALA A 708 -7.17 -0.78 5.37
N TYR A 709 -8.00 -0.20 6.24
CA TYR A 709 -7.54 0.29 7.53
C TYR A 709 -8.66 0.32 8.57
N TYR A 710 -8.26 0.18 9.83
CA TYR A 710 -9.10 0.47 11.00
C TYR A 710 -8.67 1.81 11.63
N ASN A 711 -9.64 2.67 11.91
CA ASN A 711 -9.41 3.91 12.65
C ASN A 711 -9.91 3.76 14.09
N PRO A 712 -9.02 3.66 15.09
CA PRO A 712 -9.42 3.40 16.48
C PRO A 712 -10.21 4.57 17.10
N SER A 713 -9.90 5.83 16.74
CA SER A 713 -10.59 7.02 17.25
C SER A 713 -12.02 7.16 16.70
N LEU A 714 -12.33 6.50 15.60
CA LEU A 714 -13.68 6.50 15.01
C LEU A 714 -14.39 5.15 15.18
N ASN A 715 -13.68 4.12 15.62
CA ASN A 715 -14.16 2.75 15.63
C ASN A 715 -14.75 2.35 14.26
N ASN A 716 -14.00 2.64 13.19
CA ASN A 716 -14.40 2.48 11.80
C ASN A 716 -13.37 1.68 11.01
N ILE A 717 -13.84 0.77 10.14
CA ILE A 717 -13.00 0.12 9.12
C ILE A 717 -13.27 0.75 7.75
N CYS A 718 -12.24 0.84 6.94
CA CYS A 718 -12.35 1.27 5.55
C CYS A 718 -11.71 0.22 4.64
N ILE A 719 -12.48 -0.27 3.66
CA ILE A 719 -12.02 -1.23 2.65
C ILE A 719 -12.03 -0.48 1.31
N LEU A 720 -10.86 -0.11 0.82
CA LEU A 720 -10.73 0.71 -0.39
C LEU A 720 -11.07 -0.07 -1.66
N ALA A 721 -11.51 0.62 -2.71
CA ALA A 721 -11.84 -0.02 -3.99
C ALA A 721 -10.65 -0.71 -4.64
N GLY A 722 -9.45 -0.13 -4.51
CA GLY A 722 -8.22 -0.66 -5.09
C GLY A 722 -7.83 -2.06 -4.60
N ILE A 723 -8.14 -2.41 -3.33
CA ILE A 723 -7.86 -3.77 -2.82
C ILE A 723 -8.89 -4.80 -3.31
N LEU A 724 -10.06 -4.36 -3.80
CA LEU A 724 -11.16 -5.22 -4.25
C LEU A 724 -10.95 -5.74 -5.68
N ASN A 725 -9.73 -6.18 -5.99
CA ASN A 725 -9.30 -6.79 -7.24
C ASN A 725 -8.73 -8.19 -7.00
N ALA A 726 -8.77 -9.04 -8.03
CA ALA A 726 -8.20 -10.39 -7.94
C ALA A 726 -6.67 -10.34 -7.78
N PRO A 727 -6.05 -11.23 -6.98
CA PRO A 727 -6.65 -12.39 -6.32
C PRO A 727 -7.18 -12.10 -4.91
N ILE A 728 -7.17 -10.83 -4.44
CA ILE A 728 -7.61 -10.48 -3.09
C ILE A 728 -9.15 -10.57 -2.98
N TYR A 729 -9.85 -10.04 -3.98
CA TYR A 729 -11.29 -10.26 -4.17
C TYR A 729 -11.59 -10.63 -5.61
N ASP A 730 -12.22 -11.77 -5.82
CA ASP A 730 -12.68 -12.21 -7.13
C ASP A 730 -14.19 -12.52 -7.07
N LYS A 731 -15.00 -11.72 -7.82
CA LYS A 731 -16.46 -11.90 -7.86
C LYS A 731 -16.91 -13.26 -8.39
N ASP A 732 -16.04 -13.96 -9.13
CA ASP A 732 -16.31 -15.27 -9.74
C ASP A 732 -15.78 -16.43 -8.89
N ALA A 733 -14.98 -16.16 -7.84
CA ALA A 733 -14.50 -17.15 -6.89
C ALA A 733 -15.59 -17.58 -5.88
N SER A 734 -15.34 -18.70 -5.18
CA SER A 734 -16.22 -19.17 -4.12
C SER A 734 -16.26 -18.20 -2.93
N TYR A 735 -17.32 -18.25 -2.13
CA TYR A 735 -17.39 -17.49 -0.89
C TYR A 735 -16.25 -17.85 0.07
N ALA A 736 -15.86 -19.12 0.12
CA ALA A 736 -14.77 -19.59 0.98
C ALA A 736 -13.40 -19.06 0.52
N ALA A 737 -13.15 -19.01 -0.78
CA ALA A 737 -11.93 -18.41 -1.34
C ALA A 737 -11.86 -16.92 -1.01
N ASN A 738 -12.92 -16.16 -1.29
CA ASN A 738 -12.98 -14.74 -0.96
C ASN A 738 -12.92 -14.48 0.57
N LEU A 739 -13.51 -15.37 1.38
CA LEU A 739 -13.43 -15.25 2.83
C LEU A 739 -12.00 -15.51 3.34
N GLY A 740 -11.24 -16.41 2.69
CA GLY A 740 -9.83 -16.66 2.99
C GLY A 740 -8.90 -15.52 2.56
N ALA A 741 -9.28 -14.72 1.57
CA ALA A 741 -8.51 -13.59 1.06
C ALA A 741 -9.06 -12.27 1.64
N ILE A 742 -9.92 -11.54 0.93
CA ILE A 742 -10.45 -10.25 1.40
C ILE A 742 -11.18 -10.37 2.75
N GLY A 743 -11.83 -11.50 3.03
CA GLY A 743 -12.47 -11.73 4.32
C GLY A 743 -11.46 -11.79 5.47
N ALA A 744 -10.27 -12.35 5.24
CA ALA A 744 -9.18 -12.33 6.23
C ALA A 744 -8.66 -10.90 6.47
N VAL A 745 -8.58 -10.06 5.42
CA VAL A 745 -8.25 -8.63 5.56
C VAL A 745 -9.31 -7.91 6.38
N ILE A 746 -10.60 -8.07 6.06
CA ILE A 746 -11.69 -7.46 6.82
C ILE A 746 -11.65 -7.90 8.30
N ALA A 747 -11.38 -9.18 8.54
CA ALA A 747 -11.29 -9.71 9.88
C ALA A 747 -10.05 -9.20 10.64
N HIS A 748 -8.94 -8.96 9.94
CA HIS A 748 -7.75 -8.29 10.44
C HIS A 748 -8.08 -6.84 10.86
N GLU A 749 -8.76 -6.06 10.01
CA GLU A 749 -9.14 -4.68 10.35
C GLU A 749 -10.08 -4.61 11.57
N ILE A 750 -11.03 -5.54 11.68
CA ILE A 750 -11.84 -5.66 12.89
C ILE A 750 -10.98 -6.10 14.08
N GLY A 751 -9.95 -6.91 13.86
CA GLY A 751 -8.97 -7.35 14.85
C GLY A 751 -8.22 -6.19 15.49
N HIS A 752 -7.87 -5.17 14.68
CA HIS A 752 -7.23 -3.95 15.17
C HIS A 752 -8.04 -3.20 16.25
N ALA A 753 -9.35 -3.40 16.33
CA ALA A 753 -10.11 -2.86 17.45
C ALA A 753 -9.70 -3.46 18.80
N PHE A 754 -8.99 -4.59 18.81
CA PHE A 754 -8.67 -5.41 19.98
C PHE A 754 -7.20 -5.81 20.08
N ASP A 755 -6.34 -5.27 19.23
CA ASP A 755 -4.88 -5.44 19.32
C ASP A 755 -4.27 -4.62 20.48
N ALA A 756 -2.95 -4.59 20.58
CA ALA A 756 -2.25 -3.88 21.66
C ALA A 756 -2.50 -2.36 21.67
N ASN A 757 -2.83 -1.77 20.51
CA ASN A 757 -3.16 -0.35 20.38
C ASN A 757 -4.67 -0.11 20.45
N GLY A 758 -5.47 -0.77 19.61
CA GLY A 758 -6.92 -0.54 19.56
C GLY A 758 -7.65 -0.90 20.85
N ALA A 759 -7.14 -1.86 21.62
CA ALA A 759 -7.68 -2.23 22.92
C ALA A 759 -7.69 -1.09 23.95
N GLN A 760 -6.97 0.00 23.70
CA GLN A 760 -6.96 1.19 24.56
C GLN A 760 -8.18 2.12 24.33
N TYR A 761 -8.89 1.95 23.21
CA TYR A 761 -10.04 2.75 22.82
C TYR A 761 -11.35 2.02 23.12
N ASP A 762 -12.33 2.72 23.68
CA ASP A 762 -13.66 2.17 23.94
C ASP A 762 -14.54 2.07 22.67
N GLU A 763 -15.79 1.68 22.84
CA GLU A 763 -16.73 1.52 21.73
C GLU A 763 -17.11 2.82 21.00
N ASN A 764 -16.73 3.97 21.50
CA ASN A 764 -16.95 5.28 20.88
C ASN A 764 -15.66 5.86 20.29
N GLY A 765 -14.57 5.10 20.28
CA GLY A 765 -13.26 5.56 19.83
C GLY A 765 -12.54 6.47 20.84
N VAL A 766 -13.01 6.54 22.07
CA VAL A 766 -12.40 7.33 23.14
C VAL A 766 -11.28 6.54 23.79
N LEU A 767 -10.10 7.16 23.97
CA LEU A 767 -8.99 6.57 24.70
C LEU A 767 -9.39 6.42 26.18
N ASN A 768 -9.85 5.25 26.56
CA ASN A 768 -10.46 4.96 27.85
C ASN A 768 -10.20 3.52 28.29
N ASN A 769 -9.78 3.33 29.52
CA ASN A 769 -9.60 1.98 30.07
C ASN A 769 -10.96 1.33 30.36
N TRP A 770 -11.39 0.43 29.49
CA TRP A 770 -12.65 -0.32 29.61
C TRP A 770 -12.44 -1.78 30.08
N TRP A 771 -11.19 -2.13 30.45
CA TRP A 771 -10.80 -3.43 30.97
C TRP A 771 -10.91 -3.50 32.48
N THR A 772 -11.21 -4.68 33.03
CA THR A 772 -10.93 -4.92 34.46
C THR A 772 -9.42 -5.00 34.68
N GLU A 773 -8.94 -4.70 35.88
CA GLU A 773 -7.50 -4.80 36.21
C GLU A 773 -6.96 -6.23 35.99
N GLU A 774 -7.79 -7.27 36.28
CA GLU A 774 -7.42 -8.67 36.13
C GLU A 774 -7.31 -9.04 34.66
N ASP A 775 -8.29 -8.66 33.83
CA ASP A 775 -8.29 -8.96 32.39
C ASP A 775 -7.18 -8.20 31.66
N ALA A 776 -6.90 -6.95 32.03
CA ALA A 776 -5.78 -6.20 31.48
C ALA A 776 -4.43 -6.88 31.72
N ALA A 777 -4.23 -7.45 32.91
CA ALA A 777 -3.01 -8.20 33.21
C ALA A 777 -2.91 -9.49 32.38
N ILE A 778 -4.02 -10.23 32.22
CA ILE A 778 -4.06 -11.42 31.35
C ILE A 778 -3.78 -11.03 29.89
N PHE A 779 -4.34 -9.92 29.43
CA PHE A 779 -4.10 -9.44 28.06
C PHE A 779 -2.62 -9.13 27.81
N GLN A 780 -1.92 -8.53 28.76
CA GLN A 780 -0.46 -8.34 28.68
C GLN A 780 0.30 -9.67 28.63
N GLU A 781 -0.13 -10.70 29.40
CA GLU A 781 0.46 -12.03 29.29
C GLU A 781 0.23 -12.62 27.89
N LYS A 782 -0.95 -12.40 27.29
CA LYS A 782 -1.27 -12.82 25.93
C LYS A 782 -0.39 -12.11 24.89
N GLN A 783 -0.15 -10.82 25.03
CA GLN A 783 0.78 -10.09 24.17
C GLN A 783 2.17 -10.71 24.19
N GLN A 784 2.69 -11.08 25.37
CA GLN A 784 3.99 -11.75 25.47
C GLN A 784 3.97 -13.14 24.80
N GLU A 785 2.85 -13.91 24.87
CA GLU A 785 2.70 -15.17 24.13
C GLU A 785 2.86 -14.96 22.62
N PHE A 786 2.33 -13.85 22.06
CA PHE A 786 2.50 -13.50 20.65
C PHE A 786 3.95 -13.19 20.29
N VAL A 787 4.62 -12.36 21.08
CA VAL A 787 6.05 -12.04 20.89
C VAL A 787 6.89 -13.33 20.89
N ASP A 788 6.69 -14.22 21.89
CA ASP A 788 7.42 -15.49 21.97
C ASP A 788 7.06 -16.45 20.81
N TYR A 789 5.85 -16.38 20.31
CA TYR A 789 5.41 -17.24 19.21
C TYR A 789 6.03 -16.83 17.86
N TYR A 790 5.95 -15.56 17.53
CA TYR A 790 6.45 -15.06 16.25
C TYR A 790 7.99 -15.04 16.15
N SER A 791 8.69 -14.88 17.27
CA SER A 791 10.16 -14.96 17.31
C SER A 791 10.75 -16.30 16.83
N ARG A 792 9.90 -17.32 16.60
CA ARG A 792 10.29 -18.63 16.05
C ARG A 792 10.35 -18.69 14.54
N PHE A 793 9.75 -17.71 13.86
CA PHE A 793 9.66 -17.70 12.40
C PHE A 793 10.77 -16.84 11.82
N GLU A 794 11.54 -17.44 10.92
CA GLU A 794 12.62 -16.76 10.20
C GLU A 794 12.06 -16.14 8.92
N VAL A 795 12.43 -14.90 8.63
CA VAL A 795 12.13 -14.20 7.37
C VAL A 795 12.92 -14.86 6.23
N ILE A 796 14.18 -15.14 6.48
CA ILE A 796 15.11 -15.94 5.67
C ILE A 796 16.01 -16.71 6.64
N ASP A 797 16.68 -17.76 6.16
CA ASP A 797 17.52 -18.63 7.02
C ASP A 797 18.45 -17.81 7.95
N GLY A 798 18.16 -17.87 9.25
CA GLY A 798 18.93 -17.22 10.31
C GLY A 798 18.57 -15.76 10.64
N VAL A 799 17.53 -15.19 10.02
CA VAL A 799 17.08 -13.83 10.25
C VAL A 799 15.61 -13.83 10.71
N THR A 800 15.32 -13.17 11.83
CA THR A 800 13.96 -12.98 12.37
C THR A 800 13.65 -11.50 12.50
N GLN A 801 12.39 -11.11 12.32
CA GLN A 801 11.92 -9.76 12.67
C GLN A 801 11.73 -9.61 14.17
N ASP A 802 11.77 -8.37 14.66
CA ASP A 802 11.43 -8.08 16.05
C ASP A 802 9.91 -8.21 16.23
N SER A 803 9.52 -9.27 16.95
CA SER A 803 8.10 -9.58 17.20
C SER A 803 7.41 -8.58 18.12
N LEU A 804 8.16 -7.71 18.80
CA LEU A 804 7.59 -6.63 19.59
C LEU A 804 7.14 -5.47 18.70
N VAL A 805 7.88 -5.18 17.65
CA VAL A 805 7.50 -4.17 16.63
C VAL A 805 6.25 -4.61 15.88
N THR A 806 6.15 -5.90 15.54
CA THR A 806 5.07 -6.44 14.72
C THR A 806 3.86 -6.95 15.52
N ILE A 807 3.79 -6.72 16.82
CA ILE A 807 2.79 -7.36 17.69
C ILE A 807 1.35 -7.00 17.35
N THR A 808 1.06 -5.73 17.04
CA THR A 808 -0.30 -5.26 16.72
C THR A 808 -0.83 -5.98 15.48
N GLU A 809 -0.03 -6.02 14.45
CA GLU A 809 -0.34 -6.67 13.17
C GLU A 809 -0.49 -8.19 13.34
N ASN A 810 0.41 -8.82 14.07
CA ASN A 810 0.35 -10.25 14.32
C ASN A 810 -0.90 -10.65 15.13
N MET A 811 -1.33 -9.82 16.07
CA MET A 811 -2.56 -10.05 16.83
C MET A 811 -3.80 -9.94 15.95
N ALA A 812 -3.85 -8.93 15.08
CA ALA A 812 -4.93 -8.73 14.12
C ALA A 812 -5.01 -9.88 13.10
N ASP A 813 -3.88 -10.30 12.54
CA ASP A 813 -3.78 -11.42 11.61
C ASP A 813 -4.31 -12.74 12.20
N VAL A 814 -3.84 -13.11 13.39
CA VAL A 814 -4.28 -14.38 14.04
C VAL A 814 -5.74 -14.33 14.43
N ALA A 815 -6.21 -13.20 15.00
CA ALA A 815 -7.62 -13.04 15.34
C ALA A 815 -8.50 -13.13 14.09
N GLY A 816 -8.06 -12.49 13.01
CA GLY A 816 -8.75 -12.46 11.72
C GLY A 816 -8.91 -13.84 11.10
N ILE A 817 -7.81 -14.55 10.89
CA ILE A 817 -7.87 -15.88 10.24
C ILE A 817 -8.67 -16.87 11.08
N GLN A 818 -8.58 -16.81 12.40
CA GLN A 818 -9.36 -17.67 13.27
C GLN A 818 -10.88 -17.40 13.17
N CYS A 819 -11.31 -16.14 13.00
CA CYS A 819 -12.69 -15.78 12.74
C CYS A 819 -13.19 -16.32 11.39
N VAL A 820 -12.36 -16.27 10.35
CA VAL A 820 -12.65 -16.86 9.04
C VAL A 820 -12.97 -18.33 9.18
N PHE A 821 -12.17 -19.08 9.93
CA PHE A 821 -12.39 -20.52 10.14
C PHE A 821 -13.60 -20.85 11.00
N ASP A 822 -13.99 -19.99 11.94
CA ASP A 822 -15.26 -20.13 12.67
C ASP A 822 -16.48 -20.01 11.76
N ILE A 823 -16.42 -19.11 10.75
CA ILE A 823 -17.50 -18.91 9.78
C ILE A 823 -17.61 -20.14 8.85
N ILE A 824 -16.46 -20.65 8.36
CA ILE A 824 -16.42 -21.82 7.46
C ILE A 824 -16.90 -23.08 8.16
N GLY A 825 -16.62 -23.24 9.47
CA GLY A 825 -16.97 -24.42 10.24
C GLY A 825 -16.24 -25.68 9.76
N ASP A 826 -16.93 -26.84 9.72
CA ASP A 826 -16.31 -28.17 9.47
C ASP A 826 -16.21 -28.54 7.98
N ASP A 827 -16.47 -27.62 7.04
CA ASP A 827 -16.39 -27.88 5.61
C ASP A 827 -14.94 -27.94 5.13
N ARG A 828 -14.41 -29.13 4.89
CA ARG A 828 -13.00 -29.38 4.57
C ARG A 828 -12.55 -28.76 3.24
N GLU A 829 -13.40 -28.79 2.22
CA GLU A 829 -13.06 -28.19 0.92
C GLU A 829 -13.02 -26.67 1.05
N ALA A 830 -13.99 -26.07 1.72
CA ALA A 830 -14.02 -24.65 2.01
C ALA A 830 -12.84 -24.21 2.89
N GLN A 831 -12.47 -25.02 3.91
CA GLN A 831 -11.28 -24.77 4.74
C GLN A 831 -9.99 -24.78 3.92
N LYS A 832 -9.86 -25.73 2.99
CA LYS A 832 -8.71 -25.82 2.10
C LYS A 832 -8.64 -24.61 1.17
N GLU A 833 -9.74 -24.25 0.51
CA GLU A 833 -9.82 -23.07 -0.35
C GLU A 833 -9.40 -21.80 0.42
N ALA A 834 -9.92 -21.61 1.63
CA ALA A 834 -9.60 -20.43 2.43
C ALA A 834 -8.12 -20.37 2.83
N LEU A 835 -7.49 -21.51 3.21
CA LEU A 835 -6.05 -21.57 3.51
C LEU A 835 -5.22 -21.19 2.29
N GLU A 836 -5.56 -21.78 1.13
CA GLU A 836 -4.83 -21.52 -0.11
C GLU A 836 -5.01 -20.08 -0.57
N SER A 837 -6.22 -19.51 -0.52
CA SER A 837 -6.49 -18.12 -0.88
C SER A 837 -5.80 -17.13 0.06
N PHE A 838 -5.76 -17.42 1.37
CA PHE A 838 -5.02 -16.62 2.35
C PHE A 838 -3.52 -16.56 2.01
N ALA A 839 -2.93 -17.70 1.68
CA ALA A 839 -1.52 -17.71 1.28
C ALA A 839 -1.28 -17.04 -0.08
N THR A 840 -2.21 -17.20 -1.03
CA THR A 840 -2.09 -16.63 -2.39
C THR A 840 -2.11 -15.11 -2.37
N MET A 841 -3.03 -14.47 -1.63
CA MET A 841 -3.11 -13.00 -1.61
C MET A 841 -1.82 -12.33 -1.13
N TRP A 842 -1.05 -12.99 -0.27
CA TRP A 842 0.22 -12.51 0.25
C TRP A 842 1.42 -12.90 -0.60
N ALA A 843 1.24 -13.49 -1.79
CA ALA A 843 2.34 -13.90 -2.64
C ALA A 843 3.22 -12.69 -3.00
N GLN A 844 4.49 -12.80 -2.63
CA GLN A 844 5.52 -11.78 -2.86
C GLN A 844 6.88 -12.43 -3.00
N ILE A 845 7.70 -11.94 -3.91
CA ILE A 845 9.12 -12.25 -4.01
C ILE A 845 9.88 -10.98 -3.66
N GLY A 846 10.58 -11.00 -2.54
CA GLY A 846 11.47 -9.93 -2.10
C GLY A 846 12.92 -10.21 -2.45
N THR A 847 13.73 -9.18 -2.66
CA THR A 847 15.20 -9.37 -2.78
C THR A 847 15.77 -9.83 -1.43
N SER A 848 16.87 -10.58 -1.46
CA SER A 848 17.53 -10.99 -0.20
C SER A 848 17.97 -9.77 0.61
N ASN A 849 18.41 -8.70 -0.03
CA ASN A 849 18.78 -7.45 0.63
C ASN A 849 17.56 -6.79 1.29
N TYR A 850 16.40 -6.75 0.61
CA TYR A 850 15.17 -6.24 1.20
C TYR A 850 14.74 -7.05 2.41
N LEU A 851 14.74 -8.39 2.31
CA LEU A 851 14.32 -9.29 3.39
C LEU A 851 15.24 -9.24 4.63
N THR A 852 16.46 -8.74 4.49
CA THR A 852 17.42 -8.55 5.58
C THR A 852 17.66 -7.07 5.90
N SER A 853 16.98 -6.14 5.21
CA SER A 853 17.14 -4.71 5.45
C SER A 853 16.57 -4.29 6.79
N GLU A 854 17.16 -3.29 7.40
CA GLU A 854 16.63 -2.61 8.59
C GLU A 854 15.18 -2.18 8.38
N GLN A 855 14.84 -1.74 7.17
CA GLN A 855 13.52 -1.28 6.78
C GLN A 855 12.45 -2.36 6.96
N LEU A 856 12.69 -3.58 6.47
CA LEU A 856 11.76 -4.69 6.69
C LEU A 856 11.77 -5.16 8.15
N LEU A 857 12.95 -5.20 8.78
CA LEU A 857 13.07 -5.67 10.16
C LEU A 857 12.42 -4.71 11.17
N GLN A 858 12.22 -3.44 10.79
CA GLN A 858 11.51 -2.42 11.58
C GLN A 858 10.07 -2.17 11.12
N ASP A 859 9.61 -2.83 10.04
CA ASP A 859 8.21 -2.73 9.60
C ASP A 859 7.28 -3.25 10.70
N VAL A 860 6.17 -2.55 10.90
CA VAL A 860 5.12 -2.95 11.85
C VAL A 860 4.44 -4.25 11.44
N HIS A 861 4.53 -4.64 10.16
CA HIS A 861 4.04 -5.91 9.64
C HIS A 861 5.15 -6.96 9.61
N SER A 862 4.80 -8.17 9.97
CA SER A 862 5.65 -9.33 9.66
C SER A 862 5.75 -9.52 8.15
N SER A 863 6.88 -10.04 7.66
CA SER A 863 7.01 -10.39 6.24
C SER A 863 5.87 -11.31 5.79
N ASN A 864 5.46 -11.21 4.53
CA ASN A 864 4.32 -11.98 4.01
C ASN A 864 4.45 -13.48 4.25
N GLN A 865 5.66 -14.03 4.13
CA GLN A 865 5.96 -15.42 4.44
C GLN A 865 5.70 -15.74 5.93
N VAL A 866 6.11 -14.85 6.84
CA VAL A 866 5.89 -15.04 8.28
C VAL A 866 4.40 -14.86 8.61
N ARG A 867 3.72 -13.85 8.05
CA ARG A 867 2.27 -13.66 8.20
C ARG A 867 1.50 -14.94 7.89
N VAL A 868 1.75 -15.54 6.71
CA VAL A 868 1.05 -16.76 6.29
C VAL A 868 1.43 -17.94 7.18
N ASN A 869 2.72 -18.23 7.34
CA ASN A 869 3.15 -19.45 8.01
C ASN A 869 2.80 -19.43 9.52
N ALA A 870 2.95 -18.31 10.19
CA ALA A 870 2.57 -18.19 11.61
C ALA A 870 1.05 -18.32 11.80
N CYS A 871 0.25 -17.64 10.97
CA CYS A 871 -1.21 -17.69 11.07
C CYS A 871 -1.78 -19.08 10.84
N VAL A 872 -1.40 -19.77 9.77
CA VAL A 872 -1.96 -21.09 9.46
C VAL A 872 -1.62 -22.14 10.51
N THR A 873 -0.48 -21.99 11.23
CA THR A 873 -0.11 -22.90 12.31
C THR A 873 -0.99 -22.76 13.57
N THR A 874 -1.85 -21.74 13.64
CA THR A 874 -2.86 -21.61 14.69
C THR A 874 -4.16 -22.34 14.39
N ILE A 875 -4.33 -22.83 13.15
CA ILE A 875 -5.57 -23.44 12.63
C ILE A 875 -5.48 -24.98 12.63
N ASP A 876 -6.35 -25.64 13.38
CA ASP A 876 -6.36 -27.11 13.47
C ASP A 876 -6.56 -27.80 12.12
N ALA A 877 -7.40 -27.23 11.24
CA ALA A 877 -7.68 -27.74 9.91
C ALA A 877 -6.42 -27.84 9.02
N PHE A 878 -5.44 -26.94 9.20
CA PHE A 878 -4.17 -26.97 8.49
C PHE A 878 -3.44 -28.32 8.69
N TYR A 879 -3.34 -28.76 9.94
CA TYR A 879 -2.68 -30.03 10.28
C TYR A 879 -3.39 -31.24 9.70
N GLU A 880 -4.72 -31.21 9.69
CA GLU A 880 -5.53 -32.33 9.22
C GLU A 880 -5.61 -32.40 7.69
N ILE A 881 -5.64 -31.25 7.00
CA ILE A 881 -5.73 -31.18 5.54
C ILE A 881 -4.39 -31.56 4.89
N TYR A 882 -3.27 -31.05 5.43
CA TYR A 882 -1.94 -31.22 4.85
C TYR A 882 -1.08 -32.28 5.55
N ASP A 883 -1.67 -33.09 6.46
CA ASP A 883 -1.01 -34.19 7.22
C ASP A 883 0.30 -33.71 7.92
N ILE A 884 0.26 -32.50 8.55
CA ILE A 884 1.39 -31.93 9.26
C ILE A 884 1.62 -32.66 10.58
N GLN A 885 2.83 -33.16 10.83
CA GLN A 885 3.13 -34.04 11.95
C GLN A 885 4.30 -33.56 12.79
N GLU A 886 4.41 -34.08 14.01
CA GLU A 886 5.53 -33.80 14.90
C GLU A 886 6.88 -34.09 14.22
N GLY A 887 7.70 -33.06 14.09
CA GLY A 887 8.99 -33.07 13.42
C GLY A 887 9.02 -32.32 12.08
N ASP A 888 7.89 -31.88 11.56
CA ASP A 888 7.83 -30.95 10.46
C ASP A 888 8.12 -29.50 10.95
N PRO A 889 8.82 -28.66 10.18
CA PRO A 889 9.11 -27.28 10.58
C PRO A 889 7.86 -26.47 10.95
N MET A 890 6.76 -26.70 10.24
CA MET A 890 5.48 -26.01 10.49
C MET A 890 4.66 -26.64 11.64
N TYR A 891 5.16 -27.66 12.33
CA TYR A 891 4.39 -28.29 13.41
C TYR A 891 4.46 -27.48 14.70
N VAL A 892 3.30 -27.11 15.22
CA VAL A 892 3.10 -26.54 16.56
C VAL A 892 2.17 -27.44 17.35
N SER A 893 2.55 -27.80 18.59
CA SER A 893 1.70 -28.67 19.40
C SER A 893 0.37 -27.99 19.72
N PRO A 894 -0.76 -28.72 19.85
CA PRO A 894 -2.07 -28.11 20.08
C PRO A 894 -2.15 -27.18 21.29
N GLU A 895 -1.36 -27.44 22.34
CA GLU A 895 -1.24 -26.62 23.54
C GLU A 895 -0.47 -25.32 23.35
N ASP A 896 0.41 -25.26 22.33
CA ASP A 896 1.27 -24.11 22.04
C ASP A 896 0.72 -23.22 20.90
N ARG A 897 -0.44 -23.59 20.32
CA ARG A 897 -1.08 -22.77 19.27
C ARG A 897 -1.70 -21.54 19.89
N LEU A 898 -1.43 -20.39 19.30
CA LEU A 898 -1.97 -19.12 19.79
C LEU A 898 -3.51 -19.11 19.79
N LYS A 899 -4.07 -18.58 20.86
CA LYS A 899 -5.51 -18.28 21.01
C LYS A 899 -5.65 -16.95 21.72
N LEU A 900 -6.22 -15.98 21.06
CA LEU A 900 -6.40 -14.66 21.64
C LEU A 900 -7.79 -14.52 22.28
N TRP A 901 -8.85 -14.78 21.53
CA TRP A 901 -10.24 -14.62 21.96
C TRP A 901 -11.02 -15.92 22.05
#